data_7fdcce7e3e5857759be3a6cc0e69a4c9
#
_entry.id   7fdcce7e3e5857759be3a6cc0e69a4c9
#
_cell.length_a   1.000
_cell.length_b   1.000
_cell.length_c   1.000
_cell.angle_alpha   90.00
_cell.angle_beta   90.00
_cell.angle_gamma   90.00
#
_symmetry.space_group_name_H-M   'P 1'
#
loop_
_entity.id
_entity.type
_entity.pdbx_description
1 polymer ?
#
loop_
_entity_poly.entity_id
_entity_poly.type
_entity_poly.pdbx_seq_one_letter_code
_entity_poly.pdbx_strand_id
1 'polypeptide(L)'
;MDVFLNQCFQIISQKDLLKNSQLVSLAGEDCLEGVVEPPARDGWDSKLEYFLAQVGFSVGLGNVWRFPYLCHQNGGGAFLLLYVLLMVLVGIPLFFLELAAGQAIRQGSIGVWKHISPKLAGIGFSSCVVCFFVALYYNVIISWSLFYLGNSFQYPLPWQECPEHGNTTVEECAASDPTTYFWFRKALDITDSINETGEFNPVITGCLLAAWTIVCLGMFKGIKSSAKVMYFSSVFPYVVLLCFLIRGLMLDGAAEGIKYMFYPKLEIWGEVQVWRQAATQVFFALGLGFGSVIAYSSYNPRNNNCHRDALTVSTINFLTSVLATLVVFAVLGFRAKDVAMRCVTSNLKVLELVSENFLDRHLLPRFNISDASSVSLESYSDWFKAHGARVPGNLTDCSLEEEMNKGVEGTGLAFIAFTEAMTLFPGSPFWSAMFFLMLLNLGLSTMFGTMEGILTPLTDNFKVLKLFSTVIGFLIGLLFTQRCGNYFVMMFDDYSATLPLIIVVVFECFCVSWLYGADRFLDDIEKMLHWRPPVVYKYLWKYVCLLAMIGLLGASLLRMCFKRPTYTAWNRATASEETLEYPDWALAVLAVLIISATLPIPLGYIHSTLRNRTRRNSIGSGLGSETGGVYTKCSTVECDTPVAALLDEHLERNGIPKDSPLTEENLQLLPQSDGVDDIEESTGV
;
A
#
# COMPACT_ATOMS: atom_id res chain seq x y z
N MET A 1 11.78 17.58 18.43
CA MET A 1 11.98 16.15 18.23
C MET A 1 12.59 15.50 19.47
N ASP A 2 13.66 16.09 20.07
CA ASP A 2 14.28 15.56 21.29
C ASP A 2 13.39 15.59 22.54
N VAL A 3 12.50 16.58 22.67
CA VAL A 3 11.52 16.65 23.78
C VAL A 3 10.46 15.55 23.66
N PHE A 4 10.05 15.21 22.43
CA PHE A 4 9.05 14.16 22.15
C PHE A 4 9.64 12.76 22.38
N LEU A 5 10.87 12.53 21.94
CA LEU A 5 11.59 11.27 22.18
C LEU A 5 11.88 11.07 23.67
N ASN A 6 12.29 12.13 24.41
CA ASN A 6 12.52 12.04 25.84
C ASN A 6 11.24 11.82 26.65
N GLN A 7 10.12 12.44 26.28
CA GLN A 7 8.83 12.16 26.94
C GLN A 7 8.34 10.73 26.65
N CYS A 8 8.50 10.23 25.44
CA CYS A 8 8.21 8.84 25.13
C CYS A 8 9.10 7.88 25.91
N PHE A 9 10.40 8.17 26.05
CA PHE A 9 11.34 7.36 26.84
C PHE A 9 11.06 7.40 28.35
N GLN A 10 10.70 8.56 28.90
CA GLN A 10 10.34 8.67 30.34
C GLN A 10 9.03 7.96 30.68
N ILE A 11 8.02 8.02 29.81
CA ILE A 11 6.73 7.33 30.03
C ILE A 11 6.93 5.81 29.97
N ILE A 12 7.81 5.31 29.10
CA ILE A 12 8.13 3.88 29.00
C ILE A 12 8.87 3.40 30.26
N SER A 13 9.83 4.19 30.76
CA SER A 13 10.63 3.85 31.95
C SER A 13 9.81 3.87 33.26
N GLN A 14 8.90 4.83 33.44
CA GLN A 14 8.10 4.92 34.67
C GLN A 14 7.00 3.84 34.77
N LYS A 15 6.42 3.40 33.65
CA LYS A 15 5.39 2.35 33.69
C LYS A 15 5.93 0.96 33.92
N ASP A 16 7.14 0.66 33.42
CA ASP A 16 7.80 -0.63 33.69
C ASP A 16 8.22 -0.74 35.19
N LEU A 17 8.56 0.38 35.85
CA LEU A 17 8.84 0.42 37.27
C LEU A 17 7.58 0.23 38.14
N LEU A 18 6.46 0.84 37.76
CA LEU A 18 5.19 0.71 38.48
C LEU A 18 4.53 -0.68 38.30
N LYS A 19 4.69 -1.31 37.12
CA LYS A 19 4.21 -2.69 36.90
C LYS A 19 5.04 -3.72 37.67
N ASN A 20 6.33 -3.51 37.79
CA ASN A 20 7.21 -4.40 38.59
C ASN A 20 6.98 -4.25 40.11
N SER A 21 6.63 -3.07 40.61
CA SER A 21 6.32 -2.91 42.03
C SER A 21 4.96 -3.48 42.44
N GLN A 22 3.97 -3.45 41.55
CA GLN A 22 2.65 -4.10 41.78
C GLN A 22 2.73 -5.64 41.62
N LEU A 23 3.59 -6.16 40.73
CA LEU A 23 3.78 -7.61 40.58
C LEU A 23 4.55 -8.23 41.76
N VAL A 24 5.45 -7.49 42.43
CA VAL A 24 6.15 -7.96 43.62
C VAL A 24 5.24 -7.95 44.86
N SER A 25 4.21 -7.10 44.91
CA SER A 25 3.25 -7.07 46.03
C SER A 25 2.14 -8.12 45.91
N LEU A 26 1.88 -8.66 44.70
CA LEU A 26 0.86 -9.70 44.44
C LEU A 26 1.43 -11.11 44.34
N ALA A 27 2.75 -11.28 44.43
CA ALA A 27 3.41 -12.60 44.38
C ALA A 27 3.44 -13.33 45.75
N GLY A 28 2.72 -12.84 46.76
CA GLY A 28 2.63 -13.42 48.08
C GLY A 28 1.40 -14.31 48.35
N GLU A 29 0.41 -14.29 47.50
CA GLU A 29 -0.80 -15.13 47.63
C GLU A 29 -1.23 -15.59 46.26
N ASP A 30 -1.39 -16.91 46.07
CA ASP A 30 -1.92 -17.62 44.89
C ASP A 30 -0.90 -18.04 43.80
N CYS A 31 -0.05 -19.02 44.14
CA CYS A 31 0.54 -19.94 43.18
C CYS A 31 -0.35 -21.19 42.98
N LEU A 32 -1.61 -21.02 42.63
CA LEU A 32 -2.47 -22.09 42.09
C LEU A 32 -3.60 -21.44 41.30
N GLU A 33 -3.71 -21.92 40.05
CA GLU A 33 -4.79 -21.68 39.10
C GLU A 33 -4.60 -20.55 38.07
N GLY A 34 -4.67 -20.99 36.83
CA GLY A 34 -5.07 -20.18 35.70
C GLY A 34 -3.92 -19.67 34.86
N VAL A 35 -3.69 -20.38 33.78
CA VAL A 35 -3.24 -19.75 32.55
C VAL A 35 -4.19 -18.57 32.32
N VAL A 36 -3.77 -17.36 32.70
CA VAL A 36 -4.48 -16.14 32.36
C VAL A 36 -4.47 -16.06 30.83
N GLU A 37 -5.56 -16.52 30.22
CA GLU A 37 -5.77 -16.24 28.81
C GLU A 37 -5.66 -14.74 28.62
N PRO A 38 -4.83 -14.27 27.68
CA PRO A 38 -4.76 -12.85 27.37
C PRO A 38 -6.19 -12.37 27.08
N PRO A 39 -6.58 -11.15 27.53
CA PRO A 39 -7.94 -10.65 27.41
C PRO A 39 -8.41 -10.88 25.99
N ALA A 40 -9.61 -11.48 25.85
CA ALA A 40 -10.17 -11.88 24.57
C ALA A 40 -10.15 -10.67 23.62
N ARG A 41 -9.32 -10.76 22.56
CA ARG A 41 -9.24 -9.72 21.53
C ARG A 41 -10.58 -9.69 20.80
N ASP A 42 -11.14 -8.51 20.56
CA ASP A 42 -12.30 -8.35 19.66
C ASP A 42 -12.05 -9.09 18.35
N GLY A 43 -13.03 -9.84 17.88
CA GLY A 43 -12.98 -10.57 16.62
C GLY A 43 -13.84 -9.90 15.56
N TRP A 44 -13.71 -10.37 14.32
CA TRP A 44 -14.64 -10.06 13.25
C TRP A 44 -15.99 -10.72 13.52
N ASP A 45 -17.09 -10.02 13.26
CA ASP A 45 -18.44 -10.57 13.45
C ASP A 45 -18.72 -11.70 12.45
N SER A 46 -18.10 -11.68 11.26
CA SER A 46 -18.19 -12.75 10.26
C SER A 46 -16.92 -12.89 9.44
N LYS A 47 -16.71 -14.09 8.87
CA LYS A 47 -15.59 -14.32 7.92
C LYS A 47 -15.71 -13.45 6.66
N LEU A 48 -16.92 -13.16 6.19
CA LEU A 48 -17.16 -12.32 5.03
C LEU A 48 -16.69 -10.87 5.30
N GLU A 49 -16.94 -10.37 6.51
CA GLU A 49 -16.50 -9.04 6.93
C GLU A 49 -14.99 -8.89 6.89
N TYR A 50 -14.26 -9.84 7.47
CA TYR A 50 -12.80 -9.89 7.37
C TYR A 50 -12.33 -9.94 5.91
N PHE A 51 -12.95 -10.82 5.12
CA PHE A 51 -12.56 -11.02 3.73
C PHE A 51 -12.75 -9.75 2.89
N LEU A 52 -13.90 -9.08 3.04
CA LEU A 52 -14.17 -7.82 2.33
C LEU A 52 -13.29 -6.67 2.85
N ALA A 53 -12.96 -6.64 4.13
CA ALA A 53 -12.00 -5.67 4.66
C ALA A 53 -10.60 -5.88 4.07
N GLN A 54 -10.15 -7.13 3.97
CA GLN A 54 -8.85 -7.46 3.39
C GLN A 54 -8.79 -7.16 1.88
N VAL A 55 -9.87 -7.48 1.14
CA VAL A 55 -10.00 -7.13 -0.28
C VAL A 55 -10.05 -5.61 -0.44
N GLY A 56 -10.86 -4.89 0.33
CA GLY A 56 -10.97 -3.43 0.27
C GLY A 56 -9.68 -2.70 0.60
N PHE A 57 -8.83 -3.27 1.48
CA PHE A 57 -7.49 -2.75 1.75
C PHE A 57 -6.54 -2.99 0.57
N SER A 58 -6.53 -4.21 0.04
CA SER A 58 -5.62 -4.60 -1.04
C SER A 58 -6.01 -3.99 -2.39
N VAL A 59 -7.32 -3.81 -2.65
CA VAL A 59 -7.84 -3.20 -3.89
C VAL A 59 -8.06 -1.72 -3.66
N GLY A 60 -7.07 -0.92 -4.01
CA GLY A 60 -7.06 0.53 -3.82
C GLY A 60 -6.93 1.32 -5.11
N LEU A 61 -6.67 2.60 -4.94
CA LEU A 61 -6.45 3.52 -6.06
C LEU A 61 -5.30 3.06 -6.98
N GLY A 62 -4.27 2.42 -6.42
CA GLY A 62 -3.14 1.89 -7.18
C GLY A 62 -3.49 0.87 -8.25
N ASN A 63 -4.59 0.12 -8.09
CA ASN A 63 -5.07 -0.82 -9.11
C ASN A 63 -5.74 -0.10 -10.29
N VAL A 64 -6.31 1.09 -10.07
CA VAL A 64 -7.09 1.83 -11.08
C VAL A 64 -6.21 2.77 -11.90
N TRP A 65 -5.20 3.40 -11.29
CA TRP A 65 -4.35 4.31 -12.06
C TRP A 65 -2.88 3.86 -12.18
N ARG A 66 -2.24 3.42 -11.08
CA ARG A 66 -0.81 3.11 -11.08
C ARG A 66 -0.50 1.85 -11.88
N PHE A 67 -1.29 0.79 -11.71
CA PHE A 67 -1.09 -0.45 -12.44
C PHE A 67 -1.30 -0.30 -13.96
N PRO A 68 -2.41 0.33 -14.45
CA PRO A 68 -2.59 0.58 -15.88
C PRO A 68 -1.49 1.45 -16.49
N TYR A 69 -1.08 2.50 -15.77
CA TYR A 69 0.02 3.36 -16.17
C TYR A 69 1.35 2.58 -16.31
N LEU A 70 1.70 1.80 -15.29
CA LEU A 70 2.91 0.96 -15.35
C LEU A 70 2.83 -0.09 -16.48
N CYS A 71 1.64 -0.66 -16.71
CA CYS A 71 1.39 -1.58 -17.81
C CYS A 71 1.61 -0.88 -19.16
N HIS A 72 1.10 0.33 -19.32
CA HIS A 72 1.28 1.14 -20.52
C HIS A 72 2.75 1.48 -20.78
N GLN A 73 3.45 1.99 -19.78
CA GLN A 73 4.84 2.42 -19.87
C GLN A 73 5.81 1.26 -20.13
N ASN A 74 5.49 0.07 -19.63
CA ASN A 74 6.38 -1.10 -19.66
C ASN A 74 5.91 -2.19 -20.65
N GLY A 75 5.40 -1.81 -21.80
CA GLY A 75 5.14 -2.75 -22.90
C GLY A 75 3.96 -3.70 -22.72
N GLY A 76 2.91 -3.24 -22.05
CA GLY A 76 1.60 -3.90 -22.01
C GLY A 76 1.65 -5.34 -21.49
N GLY A 77 1.41 -6.32 -22.37
CA GLY A 77 1.35 -7.74 -22.02
C GLY A 77 2.65 -8.31 -21.41
N ALA A 78 3.80 -7.77 -21.76
CA ALA A 78 5.07 -8.20 -21.17
C ALA A 78 5.14 -7.85 -19.67
N PHE A 79 4.65 -6.66 -19.28
CA PHE A 79 4.56 -6.25 -17.88
C PHE A 79 3.55 -7.12 -17.11
N LEU A 80 2.38 -7.44 -17.70
CA LEU A 80 1.40 -8.32 -17.08
C LEU A 80 1.97 -9.70 -16.75
N LEU A 81 2.71 -10.31 -17.67
CA LEU A 81 3.33 -11.61 -17.45
C LEU A 81 4.37 -11.55 -16.33
N LEU A 82 5.19 -10.50 -16.31
CA LEU A 82 6.19 -10.28 -15.26
C LEU A 82 5.55 -10.06 -13.89
N TYR A 83 4.48 -9.28 -13.86
CA TYR A 83 3.72 -9.04 -12.63
C TYR A 83 3.13 -10.31 -12.05
N VAL A 84 2.51 -11.17 -12.87
CA VAL A 84 2.00 -12.48 -12.44
C VAL A 84 3.11 -13.37 -11.90
N LEU A 85 4.25 -13.42 -12.60
CA LEU A 85 5.42 -14.19 -12.17
C LEU A 85 5.89 -13.75 -10.76
N LEU A 86 6.06 -12.45 -10.56
CA LEU A 86 6.50 -11.91 -9.27
C LEU A 86 5.43 -12.06 -8.18
N MET A 87 4.16 -11.94 -8.53
CA MET A 87 3.06 -12.16 -7.59
C MET A 87 3.05 -13.60 -7.07
N VAL A 88 3.23 -14.60 -7.94
CA VAL A 88 3.23 -16.02 -7.56
C VAL A 88 4.49 -16.38 -6.78
N LEU A 89 5.66 -15.91 -7.18
CA LEU A 89 6.93 -16.28 -6.57
C LEU A 89 7.25 -15.52 -5.28
N VAL A 90 6.81 -14.28 -5.17
CA VAL A 90 7.19 -13.38 -4.07
C VAL A 90 5.96 -12.84 -3.32
N GLY A 91 5.00 -12.28 -4.03
CA GLY A 91 3.84 -11.62 -3.44
C GLY A 91 2.98 -12.55 -2.58
N ILE A 92 2.46 -13.62 -3.16
CA ILE A 92 1.61 -14.58 -2.44
C ILE A 92 2.32 -15.23 -1.25
N PRO A 93 3.58 -15.71 -1.37
CA PRO A 93 4.29 -16.25 -0.22
C PRO A 93 4.48 -15.26 0.92
N LEU A 94 4.82 -14.00 0.64
CA LEU A 94 4.97 -12.96 1.66
C LEU A 94 3.64 -12.57 2.29
N PHE A 95 2.59 -12.44 1.49
CA PHE A 95 1.26 -12.15 1.96
C PHE A 95 0.73 -13.24 2.90
N PHE A 96 0.97 -14.51 2.55
CA PHE A 96 0.67 -15.64 3.42
C PHE A 96 1.48 -15.61 4.72
N LEU A 97 2.75 -15.22 4.67
CA LEU A 97 3.61 -15.09 5.86
C LEU A 97 3.03 -14.06 6.84
N GLU A 98 2.66 -12.86 6.36
CA GLU A 98 2.11 -11.80 7.20
C GLU A 98 0.73 -12.18 7.78
N LEU A 99 -0.15 -12.78 6.97
CA LEU A 99 -1.44 -13.27 7.44
C LEU A 99 -1.29 -14.35 8.52
N ALA A 100 -0.39 -15.30 8.31
CA ALA A 100 -0.13 -16.38 9.27
C ALA A 100 0.47 -15.83 10.57
N ALA A 101 1.44 -14.90 10.49
CA ALA A 101 2.07 -14.29 11.66
C ALA A 101 1.06 -13.48 12.50
N GLY A 102 0.20 -12.68 11.87
CA GLY A 102 -0.83 -11.90 12.54
C GLY A 102 -1.87 -12.79 13.23
N GLN A 103 -2.35 -13.82 12.53
CA GLN A 103 -3.35 -14.76 13.05
C GLN A 103 -2.81 -15.64 14.18
N ALA A 104 -1.57 -16.13 14.08
CA ALA A 104 -0.95 -16.99 15.10
C ALA A 104 -0.76 -16.26 16.43
N ILE A 105 -0.27 -15.01 16.39
CA ILE A 105 0.13 -14.24 17.56
C ILE A 105 -1.02 -13.37 18.10
N ARG A 106 -1.96 -12.99 17.23
CA ARG A 106 -3.14 -12.16 17.56
C ARG A 106 -2.76 -10.79 18.16
N GLN A 107 -1.72 -10.18 17.62
CA GLN A 107 -1.26 -8.83 17.97
C GLN A 107 -0.96 -8.04 16.70
N GLY A 108 -0.90 -6.70 16.80
CA GLY A 108 -0.43 -5.85 15.72
C GLY A 108 1.06 -6.05 15.42
N SER A 109 1.57 -5.40 14.37
CA SER A 109 2.93 -5.60 13.84
C SER A 109 4.02 -5.49 14.93
N ILE A 110 3.95 -4.50 15.85
CA ILE A 110 4.93 -4.35 16.93
C ILE A 110 4.95 -5.58 17.83
N GLY A 111 3.77 -6.10 18.21
CA GLY A 111 3.63 -7.27 19.07
C GLY A 111 4.12 -8.54 18.40
N VAL A 112 3.79 -8.72 17.11
CA VAL A 112 4.21 -9.87 16.32
C VAL A 112 5.73 -9.95 16.20
N TRP A 113 6.39 -8.88 15.80
CA TRP A 113 7.86 -8.89 15.64
C TRP A 113 8.59 -8.98 16.95
N LYS A 114 8.04 -8.40 18.03
CA LYS A 114 8.57 -8.56 19.39
C LYS A 114 8.47 -10.00 19.89
N HIS A 115 7.40 -10.73 19.54
CA HIS A 115 7.22 -12.15 19.89
C HIS A 115 8.20 -13.04 19.13
N ILE A 116 8.30 -12.85 17.81
CA ILE A 116 9.20 -13.63 16.94
C ILE A 116 10.67 -13.38 17.31
N SER A 117 11.07 -12.11 17.46
CA SER A 117 12.41 -11.73 17.89
C SER A 117 12.41 -10.39 18.65
N PRO A 118 12.61 -10.38 19.98
CA PRO A 118 12.69 -9.14 20.76
C PRO A 118 13.76 -8.15 20.27
N LYS A 119 14.80 -8.65 19.58
CA LYS A 119 15.86 -7.81 18.99
C LYS A 119 15.39 -7.04 17.77
N LEU A 120 14.40 -7.54 17.07
CA LEU A 120 13.87 -6.95 15.83
C LEU A 120 12.44 -6.37 15.99
N ALA A 121 12.02 -6.09 17.22
CA ALA A 121 10.76 -5.39 17.49
C ALA A 121 10.64 -4.04 16.75
N GLY A 122 11.77 -3.45 16.36
CA GLY A 122 11.83 -2.23 15.54
C GLY A 122 11.19 -2.34 14.15
N ILE A 123 11.07 -3.57 13.60
CA ILE A 123 10.39 -3.79 12.31
C ILE A 123 8.95 -3.28 12.39
N GLY A 124 8.20 -3.63 13.44
CA GLY A 124 6.81 -3.19 13.58
C GLY A 124 6.67 -1.67 13.79
N PHE A 125 7.63 -1.02 14.43
CA PHE A 125 7.66 0.44 14.52
C PHE A 125 7.95 1.08 13.15
N SER A 126 8.87 0.51 12.36
CA SER A 126 9.13 0.96 10.99
C SER A 126 7.89 0.84 10.12
N SER A 127 7.17 -0.28 10.17
CA SER A 127 5.88 -0.46 9.48
C SER A 127 4.88 0.64 9.85
N CYS A 128 4.75 0.98 11.14
CA CYS A 128 3.87 2.06 11.59
C CYS A 128 4.27 3.44 11.02
N VAL A 129 5.58 3.74 10.95
CA VAL A 129 6.06 5.01 10.38
C VAL A 129 5.79 5.08 8.87
N VAL A 130 6.04 3.99 8.15
CA VAL A 130 5.72 3.91 6.71
C VAL A 130 4.22 4.08 6.47
N CYS A 131 3.38 3.38 7.23
CA CYS A 131 1.92 3.57 7.17
C CYS A 131 1.52 5.03 7.42
N PHE A 132 2.16 5.68 8.38
CA PHE A 132 1.87 7.08 8.68
C PHE A 132 2.20 8.00 7.50
N PHE A 133 3.34 7.82 6.85
CA PHE A 133 3.69 8.60 5.67
C PHE A 133 2.73 8.36 4.51
N VAL A 134 2.34 7.11 4.28
CA VAL A 134 1.35 6.79 3.26
C VAL A 134 0.00 7.42 3.59
N ALA A 135 -0.46 7.36 4.84
CA ALA A 135 -1.71 7.98 5.26
C ALA A 135 -1.75 9.49 4.99
N LEU A 136 -0.61 10.18 5.12
CA LEU A 136 -0.52 11.62 4.88
C LEU A 136 -0.85 11.98 3.42
N TYR A 137 -0.11 11.43 2.46
CA TYR A 137 -0.31 11.80 1.05
C TYR A 137 -1.54 11.13 0.43
N TYR A 138 -1.87 9.93 0.85
CA TYR A 138 -3.02 9.21 0.32
C TYR A 138 -4.35 9.92 0.63
N ASN A 139 -4.44 10.55 1.81
CA ASN A 139 -5.62 11.32 2.17
C ASN A 139 -5.76 12.63 1.37
N VAL A 140 -4.65 13.17 0.85
CA VAL A 140 -4.68 14.31 -0.08
C VAL A 140 -5.32 13.89 -1.41
N ILE A 141 -5.02 12.69 -1.91
CA ILE A 141 -5.63 12.17 -3.13
C ILE A 141 -7.14 11.96 -2.95
N ILE A 142 -7.55 11.51 -1.75
CA ILE A 142 -8.98 11.45 -1.38
C ILE A 142 -9.60 12.86 -1.39
N SER A 143 -8.88 13.88 -0.92
CA SER A 143 -9.38 15.27 -0.95
C SER A 143 -9.55 15.81 -2.36
N TRP A 144 -8.67 15.47 -3.30
CA TRP A 144 -8.84 15.80 -4.71
C TRP A 144 -10.05 15.10 -5.33
N SER A 145 -10.26 13.82 -4.98
CA SER A 145 -11.46 13.09 -5.42
C SER A 145 -12.76 13.73 -4.91
N LEU A 146 -12.77 14.24 -3.66
CA LEU A 146 -13.90 14.99 -3.10
C LEU A 146 -14.12 16.32 -3.84
N PHE A 147 -13.05 17.04 -4.18
CA PHE A 147 -13.13 18.28 -4.94
C PHE A 147 -13.78 18.06 -6.31
N TYR A 148 -13.30 17.06 -7.05
CA TYR A 148 -13.85 16.73 -8.35
C TYR A 148 -15.28 16.20 -8.26
N LEU A 149 -15.59 15.38 -7.25
CA LEU A 149 -16.96 14.90 -7.02
C LEU A 149 -17.92 16.08 -6.80
N GLY A 150 -17.53 17.07 -5.99
CA GLY A 150 -18.34 18.28 -5.76
C GLY A 150 -18.58 19.07 -7.04
N ASN A 151 -17.60 19.15 -7.93
CA ASN A 151 -17.70 19.84 -9.22
C ASN A 151 -18.39 19.02 -10.32
N SER A 152 -18.61 17.71 -10.14
CA SER A 152 -19.23 16.83 -11.14
C SER A 152 -20.73 17.05 -11.31
N PHE A 153 -21.39 17.77 -10.40
CA PHE A 153 -22.84 18.02 -10.45
C PHE A 153 -23.24 19.25 -11.29
N GLN A 154 -22.30 19.81 -12.05
CA GLN A 154 -22.54 20.98 -12.93
C GLN A 154 -22.63 20.54 -14.39
N TYR A 155 -23.36 21.31 -15.20
CA TYR A 155 -23.43 21.12 -16.65
C TYR A 155 -23.38 22.49 -17.36
N PRO A 156 -22.44 22.72 -18.31
CA PRO A 156 -21.34 21.81 -18.70
C PRO A 156 -20.36 21.57 -17.55
N LEU A 157 -19.55 20.48 -17.66
CA LEU A 157 -18.54 20.20 -16.66
C LEU A 157 -17.47 21.30 -16.65
N PRO A 158 -16.97 21.72 -15.47
CA PRO A 158 -16.01 22.86 -15.38
C PRO A 158 -14.68 22.63 -16.11
N TRP A 159 -14.35 21.39 -16.46
CA TRP A 159 -13.16 21.00 -17.23
C TRP A 159 -13.44 20.65 -18.69
N GLN A 160 -14.64 20.92 -19.17
CA GLN A 160 -15.04 20.61 -20.56
C GLN A 160 -14.56 21.67 -21.54
N GLU A 161 -14.56 22.92 -21.14
CA GLU A 161 -14.21 24.07 -21.96
C GLU A 161 -13.23 24.99 -21.25
N CYS A 162 -12.41 25.68 -22.05
CA CYS A 162 -11.51 26.68 -21.49
C CYS A 162 -12.29 27.90 -20.99
N PRO A 163 -11.91 28.47 -19.81
CA PRO A 163 -12.54 29.69 -19.32
C PRO A 163 -12.23 30.88 -20.23
N GLU A 164 -13.25 31.71 -20.49
CA GLU A 164 -13.12 32.93 -21.23
C GLU A 164 -12.90 34.14 -20.30
N HIS A 165 -11.95 35.00 -20.63
CA HIS A 165 -11.73 36.28 -19.97
C HIS A 165 -12.11 37.39 -20.96
N GLY A 166 -13.32 37.95 -20.83
CA GLY A 166 -13.88 38.85 -21.82
C GLY A 166 -14.25 38.13 -23.13
N ASN A 167 -13.60 38.44 -24.24
CA ASN A 167 -13.80 37.84 -25.56
C ASN A 167 -12.64 36.92 -26.00
N THR A 168 -11.68 36.64 -25.11
CA THR A 168 -10.51 35.82 -25.44
C THR A 168 -10.44 34.65 -24.48
N THR A 169 -10.17 33.45 -25.00
CA THR A 169 -9.83 32.26 -24.21
C THR A 169 -8.48 32.48 -23.51
N VAL A 170 -8.33 31.93 -22.32
CA VAL A 170 -7.05 31.99 -21.57
C VAL A 170 -5.98 31.29 -22.42
N GLU A 171 -4.88 32.01 -22.76
CA GLU A 171 -3.80 31.50 -23.62
C GLU A 171 -3.18 30.20 -23.11
N GLU A 172 -2.96 30.08 -21.80
CA GLU A 172 -2.44 28.85 -21.16
C GLU A 172 -3.37 27.66 -21.37
N CYS A 173 -4.69 27.86 -21.33
CA CYS A 173 -5.68 26.82 -21.59
C CYS A 173 -5.77 26.47 -23.07
N ALA A 174 -5.66 27.46 -23.95
CA ALA A 174 -5.67 27.25 -25.41
C ALA A 174 -4.39 26.53 -25.90
N ALA A 175 -3.28 26.68 -25.20
CA ALA A 175 -2.02 26.00 -25.49
C ALA A 175 -1.95 24.58 -24.91
N SER A 176 -2.71 24.33 -23.85
CA SER A 176 -2.90 23.00 -23.24
C SER A 176 -4.33 22.48 -23.49
N ASP A 177 -4.74 21.40 -22.82
CA ASP A 177 -6.12 20.92 -22.85
C ASP A 177 -6.93 21.51 -21.70
N PRO A 178 -8.27 21.70 -21.85
CA PRO A 178 -9.14 22.23 -20.80
C PRO A 178 -9.07 21.42 -19.49
N THR A 179 -8.96 20.10 -19.58
CA THR A 179 -8.84 19.18 -18.44
C THR A 179 -7.50 19.31 -17.74
N THR A 180 -6.41 19.45 -18.48
CA THR A 180 -5.05 19.67 -17.97
C THR A 180 -4.96 21.03 -17.29
N TYR A 181 -5.48 22.09 -17.92
CA TYR A 181 -5.56 23.40 -17.30
C TYR A 181 -6.39 23.40 -16.02
N PHE A 182 -7.55 22.73 -16.01
CA PHE A 182 -8.39 22.64 -14.82
C PHE A 182 -7.66 21.93 -13.68
N TRP A 183 -6.93 20.86 -13.96
CA TRP A 183 -6.16 20.13 -12.96
C TRP A 183 -5.08 21.01 -12.33
N PHE A 184 -4.19 21.56 -13.16
CA PHE A 184 -3.03 22.30 -12.64
C PHE A 184 -3.40 23.68 -12.09
N ARG A 185 -4.38 24.39 -12.70
CA ARG A 185 -4.67 25.79 -12.36
C ARG A 185 -5.92 26.00 -11.52
N LYS A 186 -6.92 25.14 -11.60
CA LYS A 186 -8.17 25.29 -10.83
C LYS A 186 -8.22 24.36 -9.63
N ALA A 187 -7.81 23.10 -9.77
CA ALA A 187 -7.79 22.16 -8.67
C ALA A 187 -6.58 22.36 -7.75
N LEU A 188 -5.37 22.39 -8.30
CA LEU A 188 -4.13 22.49 -7.52
C LEU A 188 -3.65 23.92 -7.32
N ASP A 189 -3.90 24.81 -8.30
CA ASP A 189 -3.32 26.17 -8.38
C ASP A 189 -1.79 26.13 -8.24
N ILE A 190 -1.15 25.23 -9.02
CA ILE A 190 0.23 24.81 -8.83
C ILE A 190 1.23 25.90 -9.18
N THR A 191 2.37 25.94 -8.46
CA THR A 191 3.54 26.78 -8.75
C THR A 191 4.43 26.13 -9.82
N ASP A 192 5.30 26.89 -10.45
CA ASP A 192 6.17 26.38 -11.53
C ASP A 192 7.33 25.52 -10.99
N SER A 193 7.62 25.57 -9.69
CA SER A 193 8.64 24.73 -9.06
C SER A 193 8.36 24.47 -7.59
N ILE A 194 8.98 23.41 -7.04
CA ILE A 194 8.91 23.06 -5.61
C ILE A 194 9.54 24.13 -4.70
N ASN A 195 10.40 25.02 -5.25
CA ASN A 195 11.04 26.09 -4.50
C ASN A 195 10.07 27.25 -4.19
N GLU A 196 8.99 27.36 -4.95
CA GLU A 196 7.95 28.37 -4.75
C GLU A 196 6.84 27.78 -3.88
N THR A 197 6.82 28.10 -2.58
CA THR A 197 5.85 27.51 -1.65
C THR A 197 4.40 27.94 -1.91
N GLY A 198 4.19 29.18 -2.31
CA GLY A 198 2.84 29.72 -2.54
C GLY A 198 1.97 29.78 -1.28
N GLU A 199 0.71 30.17 -1.45
CA GLU A 199 -0.29 30.21 -0.39
C GLU A 199 -1.01 28.87 -0.26
N PHE A 200 -1.74 28.67 0.85
CA PHE A 200 -2.62 27.52 1.02
C PHE A 200 -3.83 27.62 0.09
N ASN A 201 -4.19 26.52 -0.56
CA ASN A 201 -5.44 26.41 -1.31
C ASN A 201 -6.59 26.15 -0.32
N PRO A 202 -7.51 27.11 -0.08
CA PRO A 202 -8.52 26.97 0.95
C PRO A 202 -9.55 25.87 0.60
N VAL A 203 -9.82 25.64 -0.68
CA VAL A 203 -10.79 24.64 -1.12
C VAL A 203 -10.24 23.23 -0.87
N ILE A 204 -9.02 22.96 -1.30
CA ILE A 204 -8.36 21.67 -1.06
C ILE A 204 -8.13 21.44 0.44
N THR A 205 -7.80 22.50 1.21
CA THR A 205 -7.68 22.41 2.68
C THR A 205 -9.01 22.01 3.31
N GLY A 206 -10.13 22.56 2.85
CA GLY A 206 -11.47 22.17 3.30
C GLY A 206 -11.81 20.71 2.93
N CYS A 207 -11.48 20.28 1.71
CA CYS A 207 -11.64 18.89 1.29
C CYS A 207 -10.76 17.92 2.10
N LEU A 208 -9.53 18.32 2.44
CA LEU A 208 -8.64 17.54 3.29
C LEU A 208 -9.18 17.38 4.70
N LEU A 209 -9.74 18.46 5.29
CA LEU A 209 -10.40 18.39 6.59
C LEU A 209 -11.61 17.44 6.54
N ALA A 210 -12.41 17.51 5.47
CA ALA A 210 -13.54 16.60 5.28
C ALA A 210 -13.08 15.15 5.15
N ALA A 211 -12.03 14.86 4.38
CA ALA A 211 -11.46 13.53 4.21
C ALA A 211 -10.97 12.95 5.55
N TRP A 212 -10.18 13.71 6.33
CA TRP A 212 -9.74 13.27 7.66
C TRP A 212 -10.90 13.08 8.65
N THR A 213 -11.96 13.90 8.55
CA THR A 213 -13.16 13.76 9.37
C THR A 213 -13.90 12.45 9.02
N ILE A 214 -14.06 12.12 7.74
CA ILE A 214 -14.69 10.87 7.29
C ILE A 214 -13.88 9.66 7.80
N VAL A 215 -12.57 9.69 7.68
CA VAL A 215 -11.69 8.63 8.20
C VAL A 215 -11.81 8.49 9.71
N CYS A 216 -11.80 9.60 10.46
CA CYS A 216 -11.96 9.59 11.91
C CYS A 216 -13.30 8.99 12.34
N LEU A 217 -14.39 9.40 11.70
CA LEU A 217 -15.74 8.87 11.99
C LEU A 217 -15.86 7.40 11.65
N GLY A 218 -15.29 6.98 10.49
CA GLY A 218 -15.28 5.58 10.08
C GLY A 218 -14.55 4.66 11.06
N MET A 219 -13.50 5.16 11.72
CA MET A 219 -12.68 4.38 12.65
C MET A 219 -13.02 4.60 14.14
N PHE A 220 -14.00 5.45 14.45
CA PHE A 220 -14.29 5.86 15.82
C PHE A 220 -14.57 4.67 16.76
N LYS A 221 -15.36 3.69 16.30
CA LYS A 221 -15.69 2.45 17.05
C LYS A 221 -14.72 1.28 16.75
N GLY A 222 -13.58 1.52 16.09
CA GLY A 222 -12.62 0.50 15.68
C GLY A 222 -13.12 -0.34 14.50
N ILE A 223 -12.63 -1.59 14.38
CA ILE A 223 -12.91 -2.46 13.23
C ILE A 223 -14.40 -2.70 12.96
N LYS A 224 -15.25 -2.72 13.99
CA LYS A 224 -16.70 -2.90 13.82
C LYS A 224 -17.39 -1.75 13.09
N SER A 225 -16.81 -0.54 13.11
CA SER A 225 -17.34 0.61 12.38
C SER A 225 -16.80 0.64 10.95
N SER A 226 -15.49 0.46 10.80
CA SER A 226 -14.84 0.45 9.47
C SER A 226 -15.36 -0.69 8.59
N ALA A 227 -15.57 -1.87 9.15
CA ALA A 227 -16.09 -3.03 8.45
C ALA A 227 -17.41 -2.77 7.72
N LYS A 228 -18.36 -2.05 8.36
CA LYS A 228 -19.64 -1.72 7.72
C LYS A 228 -19.49 -0.82 6.49
N VAL A 229 -18.57 0.14 6.56
CA VAL A 229 -18.25 1.00 5.41
C VAL A 229 -17.56 0.18 4.32
N MET A 230 -16.69 -0.76 4.71
CA MET A 230 -15.96 -1.61 3.77
C MET A 230 -16.86 -2.57 2.97
N TYR A 231 -18.03 -2.98 3.48
CA TYR A 231 -19.00 -3.73 2.67
C TYR A 231 -19.39 -2.99 1.39
N PHE A 232 -19.74 -1.72 1.54
CA PHE A 232 -20.10 -0.90 0.38
C PHE A 232 -18.87 -0.57 -0.47
N SER A 233 -17.80 -0.11 0.16
CA SER A 233 -16.56 0.30 -0.53
C SER A 233 -15.89 -0.82 -1.31
N SER A 234 -16.02 -2.08 -0.87
CA SER A 234 -15.40 -3.21 -1.56
C SER A 234 -16.20 -3.70 -2.76
N VAL A 235 -17.52 -3.48 -2.82
CA VAL A 235 -18.39 -3.98 -3.91
C VAL A 235 -18.68 -2.91 -4.95
N PHE A 236 -18.93 -1.67 -4.52
CA PHE A 236 -19.31 -0.57 -5.39
C PHE A 236 -18.32 -0.30 -6.55
N PRO A 237 -16.99 -0.31 -6.36
CA PRO A 237 -16.04 -0.10 -7.44
C PRO A 237 -16.16 -1.09 -8.59
N TYR A 238 -16.50 -2.35 -8.31
CA TYR A 238 -16.68 -3.36 -9.37
C TYR A 238 -17.89 -3.07 -10.25
N VAL A 239 -18.98 -2.59 -9.64
CA VAL A 239 -20.17 -2.18 -10.40
C VAL A 239 -19.82 -1.03 -11.34
N VAL A 240 -19.10 -0.04 -10.82
CA VAL A 240 -18.68 1.12 -11.62
C VAL A 240 -17.71 0.73 -12.72
N LEU A 241 -16.66 -0.05 -12.40
CA LEU A 241 -15.70 -0.54 -13.40
C LEU A 241 -16.38 -1.36 -14.50
N LEU A 242 -17.37 -2.20 -14.16
CA LEU A 242 -18.13 -2.96 -15.14
C LEU A 242 -18.95 -2.04 -16.05
N CYS A 243 -19.61 -1.02 -15.50
CA CYS A 243 -20.34 -0.03 -16.29
C CYS A 243 -19.40 0.73 -17.25
N PHE A 244 -18.21 1.14 -16.76
CA PHE A 244 -17.20 1.78 -17.60
C PHE A 244 -16.64 0.84 -18.66
N LEU A 245 -16.43 -0.45 -18.34
CA LEU A 245 -15.97 -1.44 -19.31
C LEU A 245 -17.00 -1.62 -20.43
N ILE A 246 -18.27 -1.84 -20.09
CA ILE A 246 -19.35 -1.98 -21.09
C ILE A 246 -19.43 -0.72 -21.97
N ARG A 247 -19.41 0.45 -21.36
CA ARG A 247 -19.44 1.72 -22.10
C ARG A 247 -18.17 1.92 -22.94
N GLY A 248 -16.99 1.61 -22.37
CA GLY A 248 -15.70 1.73 -23.05
C GLY A 248 -15.60 0.85 -24.29
N LEU A 249 -16.05 -0.41 -24.21
CA LEU A 249 -16.05 -1.34 -25.34
C LEU A 249 -16.98 -0.92 -26.50
N MET A 250 -17.95 -0.05 -26.24
CA MET A 250 -18.82 0.51 -27.26
C MET A 250 -18.24 1.75 -27.96
N LEU A 251 -17.04 2.18 -27.57
CA LEU A 251 -16.39 3.36 -28.14
C LEU A 251 -15.49 2.97 -29.33
N ASP A 252 -15.47 3.83 -30.33
CA ASP A 252 -14.59 3.71 -31.48
C ASP A 252 -13.12 3.89 -31.06
N GLY A 253 -12.24 2.92 -31.38
CA GLY A 253 -10.84 2.93 -30.97
C GLY A 253 -10.53 2.08 -29.71
N ALA A 254 -11.55 1.60 -29.01
CA ALA A 254 -11.36 0.75 -27.83
C ALA A 254 -10.66 -0.58 -28.17
N ALA A 255 -10.97 -1.16 -29.34
CA ALA A 255 -10.34 -2.42 -29.77
C ALA A 255 -8.84 -2.27 -30.00
N GLU A 256 -8.40 -1.15 -30.55
CA GLU A 256 -6.99 -0.82 -30.79
C GLU A 256 -6.26 -0.63 -29.46
N GLY A 257 -6.87 0.05 -28.49
CA GLY A 257 -6.33 0.21 -27.15
C GLY A 257 -6.14 -1.14 -26.45
N ILE A 258 -7.16 -2.01 -26.48
CA ILE A 258 -7.07 -3.36 -25.89
C ILE A 258 -6.03 -4.21 -26.62
N LYS A 259 -5.93 -4.14 -27.94
CA LYS A 259 -4.91 -4.83 -28.72
C LYS A 259 -3.51 -4.39 -28.29
N TYR A 260 -3.28 -3.10 -28.09
CA TYR A 260 -2.04 -2.54 -27.58
C TYR A 260 -1.69 -3.10 -26.18
N MET A 261 -2.66 -3.22 -25.27
CA MET A 261 -2.47 -3.81 -23.95
C MET A 261 -1.94 -5.24 -23.99
N PHE A 262 -2.45 -6.07 -24.89
CA PHE A 262 -2.06 -7.49 -24.99
C PHE A 262 -0.86 -7.76 -25.89
N TYR A 263 -0.34 -6.76 -26.59
CA TYR A 263 0.85 -6.94 -27.44
C TYR A 263 2.11 -7.02 -26.57
N PRO A 264 2.80 -8.19 -26.49
CA PRO A 264 3.93 -8.35 -25.59
C PRO A 264 5.21 -7.84 -26.22
N LYS A 265 5.73 -6.73 -25.75
CA LYS A 265 7.08 -6.22 -26.09
C LYS A 265 8.11 -6.88 -25.16
N LEU A 266 8.50 -8.14 -25.42
CA LEU A 266 9.37 -8.92 -24.51
C LEU A 266 10.80 -8.36 -24.40
N GLU A 267 11.25 -7.52 -25.32
CA GLU A 267 12.55 -6.85 -25.28
C GLU A 267 12.76 -6.05 -23.99
N ILE A 268 11.67 -5.53 -23.40
CA ILE A 268 11.68 -4.73 -22.18
C ILE A 268 12.10 -5.54 -20.95
N TRP A 269 12.03 -6.88 -20.97
CA TRP A 269 12.50 -7.72 -19.87
C TRP A 269 14.01 -7.63 -19.61
N GLY A 270 14.79 -7.12 -20.56
CA GLY A 270 16.21 -6.79 -20.39
C GLY A 270 16.44 -5.57 -19.47
N GLU A 271 15.41 -4.76 -19.20
CA GLU A 271 15.54 -3.56 -18.40
C GLU A 271 15.27 -3.83 -16.91
N VAL A 272 16.26 -3.60 -16.06
CA VAL A 272 16.16 -3.75 -14.59
C VAL A 272 15.05 -2.87 -14.00
N GLN A 273 14.76 -1.72 -14.63
CA GLN A 273 13.72 -0.79 -14.23
C GLN A 273 12.33 -1.44 -14.24
N VAL A 274 12.01 -2.23 -15.25
CA VAL A 274 10.72 -2.91 -15.41
C VAL A 274 10.49 -3.92 -14.27
N TRP A 275 11.53 -4.70 -13.94
CA TRP A 275 11.49 -5.64 -12.81
C TRP A 275 11.25 -4.94 -11.47
N ARG A 276 11.94 -3.81 -11.27
CA ARG A 276 11.77 -2.99 -10.06
C ARG A 276 10.36 -2.45 -9.94
N GLN A 277 9.80 -1.88 -11.02
CA GLN A 277 8.45 -1.33 -11.03
C GLN A 277 7.39 -2.41 -10.82
N ALA A 278 7.53 -3.57 -11.47
CA ALA A 278 6.61 -4.70 -11.29
C ALA A 278 6.66 -5.25 -9.86
N ALA A 279 7.84 -5.43 -9.30
CA ALA A 279 8.00 -5.89 -7.91
C ALA A 279 7.40 -4.88 -6.93
N THR A 280 7.74 -3.60 -7.05
CA THR A 280 7.17 -2.54 -6.20
C THR A 280 5.65 -2.52 -6.27
N GLN A 281 5.08 -2.68 -7.47
CA GLN A 281 3.63 -2.74 -7.65
C GLN A 281 3.00 -3.94 -6.95
N VAL A 282 3.65 -5.13 -6.94
CA VAL A 282 3.18 -6.30 -6.19
C VAL A 282 3.11 -5.99 -4.69
N PHE A 283 4.12 -5.32 -4.13
CA PHE A 283 4.16 -4.97 -2.70
C PHE A 283 3.06 -3.99 -2.33
N PHE A 284 2.90 -2.92 -3.10
CA PHE A 284 1.85 -1.93 -2.85
C PHE A 284 0.46 -2.53 -3.02
N ALA A 285 0.24 -3.34 -4.07
CA ALA A 285 -1.06 -3.95 -4.34
C ALA A 285 -1.51 -4.92 -3.26
N LEU A 286 -0.59 -5.68 -2.65
CA LEU A 286 -0.90 -6.61 -1.56
C LEU A 286 -0.76 -5.98 -0.17
N GLY A 287 -0.22 -4.77 -0.07
CA GLY A 287 0.00 -4.07 1.20
C GLY A 287 1.03 -4.73 2.11
N LEU A 288 2.10 -5.31 1.51
CA LEU A 288 3.16 -6.02 2.22
C LEU A 288 4.09 -5.05 2.96
N GLY A 289 4.51 -5.42 4.19
CA GLY A 289 5.39 -4.62 5.03
C GLY A 289 4.72 -3.44 5.74
N PHE A 290 3.46 -3.14 5.43
CA PHE A 290 2.70 -2.08 6.11
C PHE A 290 2.27 -2.47 7.53
N GLY A 291 2.21 -3.77 7.84
CA GLY A 291 1.64 -4.25 9.08
C GLY A 291 0.11 -4.21 9.15
N SER A 292 -0.56 -3.66 8.14
CA SER A 292 -2.02 -3.63 8.03
C SER A 292 -2.59 -5.02 7.82
N VAL A 293 -1.93 -5.85 7.01
CA VAL A 293 -2.27 -7.26 6.79
C VAL A 293 -2.17 -8.04 8.10
N ILE A 294 -1.09 -7.83 8.86
CA ILE A 294 -0.89 -8.40 10.19
C ILE A 294 -1.98 -7.93 11.15
N ALA A 295 -2.32 -6.63 11.13
CA ALA A 295 -3.36 -6.06 11.98
C ALA A 295 -4.73 -6.71 11.71
N TYR A 296 -5.17 -6.78 10.46
CA TYR A 296 -6.45 -7.39 10.10
C TYR A 296 -6.51 -8.89 10.42
N SER A 297 -5.47 -9.65 10.10
CA SER A 297 -5.42 -11.08 10.38
C SER A 297 -5.37 -11.39 11.88
N SER A 298 -4.86 -10.46 12.70
CA SER A 298 -4.78 -10.63 14.15
C SER A 298 -6.14 -10.67 14.88
N TYR A 299 -7.19 -10.20 14.23
CA TYR A 299 -8.57 -10.28 14.74
C TYR A 299 -9.29 -11.58 14.35
N ASN A 300 -8.67 -12.41 13.49
CA ASN A 300 -9.23 -13.71 13.11
C ASN A 300 -9.13 -14.74 14.24
N PRO A 301 -10.06 -15.73 14.30
CA PRO A 301 -9.87 -16.92 15.10
C PRO A 301 -8.67 -17.73 14.56
N ARG A 302 -7.95 -18.42 15.46
CA ARG A 302 -6.74 -19.18 15.09
C ARG A 302 -6.96 -20.27 14.04
N ASN A 303 -8.15 -20.87 14.00
CA ASN A 303 -8.51 -21.94 13.06
C ASN A 303 -8.93 -21.45 11.67
N ASN A 304 -8.90 -20.13 11.40
CA ASN A 304 -9.20 -19.61 10.07
C ASN A 304 -8.13 -20.00 9.05
N ASN A 305 -8.54 -20.37 7.84
CA ASN A 305 -7.62 -20.77 6.77
C ASN A 305 -6.98 -19.56 6.07
N CYS A 306 -5.91 -19.03 6.66
CA CYS A 306 -5.18 -17.88 6.12
C CYS A 306 -4.46 -18.16 4.80
N HIS A 307 -4.12 -19.42 4.49
CA HIS A 307 -3.54 -19.78 3.19
C HIS A 307 -4.55 -19.60 2.05
N ARG A 308 -5.79 -20.08 2.24
CA ARG A 308 -6.86 -19.89 1.26
C ARG A 308 -7.19 -18.39 1.10
N ASP A 309 -7.20 -17.65 2.20
CA ASP A 309 -7.46 -16.23 2.17
C ASP A 309 -6.35 -15.49 1.39
N ALA A 310 -5.07 -15.85 1.59
CA ALA A 310 -3.95 -15.29 0.83
C ALA A 310 -4.11 -15.49 -0.68
N LEU A 311 -4.40 -16.71 -1.11
CA LEU A 311 -4.59 -17.02 -2.52
C LEU A 311 -5.80 -16.27 -3.11
N THR A 312 -6.92 -16.27 -2.39
CA THR A 312 -8.16 -15.68 -2.91
C THR A 312 -8.05 -14.16 -3.01
N VAL A 313 -7.54 -13.48 -1.98
CA VAL A 313 -7.36 -12.02 -1.99
C VAL A 313 -6.36 -11.59 -3.07
N SER A 314 -5.22 -12.28 -3.20
CA SER A 314 -4.23 -11.97 -4.24
C SER A 314 -4.79 -12.18 -5.65
N THR A 315 -5.59 -13.23 -5.86
CA THR A 315 -6.25 -13.49 -7.15
C THR A 315 -7.27 -12.40 -7.48
N ILE A 316 -8.10 -12.01 -6.51
CA ILE A 316 -9.07 -10.92 -6.71
C ILE A 316 -8.36 -9.61 -6.99
N ASN A 317 -7.29 -9.28 -6.28
CA ASN A 317 -6.49 -8.08 -6.52
C ASN A 317 -5.95 -8.06 -7.96
N PHE A 318 -5.38 -9.17 -8.43
CA PHE A 318 -4.89 -9.28 -9.81
C PHE A 318 -6.01 -9.12 -10.84
N LEU A 319 -7.12 -9.84 -10.67
CA LEU A 319 -8.26 -9.74 -11.58
C LEU A 319 -8.83 -8.32 -11.64
N THR A 320 -8.85 -7.62 -10.50
CA THR A 320 -9.27 -6.22 -10.44
C THR A 320 -8.30 -5.31 -11.19
N SER A 321 -6.99 -5.51 -11.04
CA SER A 321 -5.98 -4.75 -11.79
C SER A 321 -6.13 -4.96 -13.30
N VAL A 322 -6.36 -6.18 -13.74
CA VAL A 322 -6.62 -6.49 -15.16
C VAL A 322 -7.91 -5.84 -15.64
N LEU A 323 -9.01 -5.93 -14.87
CA LEU A 323 -10.28 -5.30 -15.20
C LEU A 323 -10.14 -3.78 -15.33
N ALA A 324 -9.48 -3.14 -14.36
CA ALA A 324 -9.24 -1.69 -14.41
C ALA A 324 -8.36 -1.32 -15.62
N THR A 325 -7.34 -2.13 -15.92
CA THR A 325 -6.45 -1.90 -17.07
C THR A 325 -7.22 -2.02 -18.40
N LEU A 326 -8.12 -2.99 -18.53
CA LEU A 326 -8.99 -3.10 -19.71
C LEU A 326 -9.83 -1.84 -19.90
N VAL A 327 -10.42 -1.30 -18.82
CA VAL A 327 -11.19 -0.05 -18.87
C VAL A 327 -10.30 1.11 -19.31
N VAL A 328 -9.12 1.24 -18.69
CA VAL A 328 -8.18 2.32 -19.00
C VAL A 328 -7.72 2.26 -20.45
N PHE A 329 -7.32 1.11 -20.95
CA PHE A 329 -6.83 0.97 -22.33
C PHE A 329 -7.95 1.15 -23.37
N ALA A 330 -9.19 0.74 -23.06
CA ALA A 330 -10.34 1.04 -23.90
C ALA A 330 -10.58 2.56 -24.02
N VAL A 331 -10.48 3.28 -22.90
CA VAL A 331 -10.66 4.74 -22.85
C VAL A 331 -9.48 5.46 -23.51
N LEU A 332 -8.24 5.03 -23.26
CA LEU A 332 -7.05 5.60 -23.91
C LEU A 332 -7.05 5.38 -25.41
N GLY A 333 -7.46 4.20 -25.89
CA GLY A 333 -7.60 3.93 -27.32
C GLY A 333 -8.63 4.84 -27.99
N PHE A 334 -9.77 5.06 -27.35
CA PHE A 334 -10.78 6.02 -27.81
C PHE A 334 -10.22 7.45 -27.85
N ARG A 335 -9.58 7.91 -26.76
CA ARG A 335 -8.96 9.23 -26.68
C ARG A 335 -7.90 9.43 -27.78
N ALA A 336 -6.99 8.48 -27.94
CA ALA A 336 -5.93 8.54 -28.93
C ALA A 336 -6.50 8.63 -30.36
N LYS A 337 -7.58 7.87 -30.65
CA LYS A 337 -8.27 7.92 -31.93
C LYS A 337 -8.96 9.28 -32.16
N ASP A 338 -9.60 9.83 -31.14
CA ASP A 338 -10.27 11.13 -31.23
C ASP A 338 -9.26 12.27 -31.46
N VAL A 339 -8.14 12.28 -30.72
CA VAL A 339 -7.05 13.26 -30.91
C VAL A 339 -6.42 13.13 -32.29
N ALA A 340 -6.13 11.90 -32.73
CA ALA A 340 -5.60 11.66 -34.08
C ALA A 340 -6.56 12.12 -35.17
N MET A 341 -7.87 11.91 -35.02
CA MET A 341 -8.88 12.39 -35.98
C MET A 341 -9.02 13.92 -35.97
N ARG A 342 -8.90 14.57 -34.83
CA ARG A 342 -8.84 16.05 -34.78
C ARG A 342 -7.60 16.59 -35.47
N CYS A 343 -6.45 15.93 -35.29
CA CYS A 343 -5.20 16.25 -36.01
C CYS A 343 -5.42 16.11 -37.54
N VAL A 344 -5.98 15.00 -38.00
CA VAL A 344 -6.33 14.80 -39.44
C VAL A 344 -7.24 15.92 -39.94
N THR A 345 -8.28 16.25 -39.19
CA THR A 345 -9.22 17.33 -39.56
C THR A 345 -8.53 18.68 -39.66
N SER A 346 -7.59 18.99 -38.77
CA SER A 346 -6.80 20.21 -38.83
C SER A 346 -5.88 20.22 -40.04
N ASN A 347 -5.21 19.11 -40.33
CA ASN A 347 -4.33 18.99 -41.49
C ASN A 347 -5.12 19.02 -42.82
N LEU A 348 -6.34 18.47 -42.87
CA LEU A 348 -7.20 18.55 -44.03
C LEU A 348 -7.58 20.01 -44.39
N LYS A 349 -7.85 20.86 -43.36
CA LYS A 349 -8.11 22.28 -43.58
C LYS A 349 -6.88 22.99 -44.20
N VAL A 350 -5.67 22.64 -43.70
CA VAL A 350 -4.42 23.17 -44.27
C VAL A 350 -4.23 22.69 -45.71
N LEU A 351 -4.52 21.40 -45.99
CA LEU A 351 -4.45 20.82 -47.33
C LEU A 351 -5.45 21.45 -48.29
N GLU A 352 -6.66 21.76 -47.86
CA GLU A 352 -7.69 22.46 -48.66
C GLU A 352 -7.17 23.83 -49.10
N LEU A 353 -6.60 24.63 -48.17
CA LEU A 353 -6.02 25.94 -48.49
C LEU A 353 -4.82 25.84 -49.41
N VAL A 354 -3.99 24.80 -49.24
CA VAL A 354 -2.80 24.57 -50.10
C VAL A 354 -3.22 24.04 -51.47
N SER A 355 -4.27 23.20 -51.56
CA SER A 355 -4.72 22.58 -52.82
C SER A 355 -5.17 23.56 -53.86
N GLU A 356 -5.70 24.72 -53.47
CA GLU A 356 -6.11 25.79 -54.39
C GLU A 356 -4.93 26.42 -55.15
N ASN A 357 -3.74 26.41 -54.56
CA ASN A 357 -2.54 27.06 -55.07
C ASN A 357 -1.42 26.09 -55.53
N PHE A 358 -1.63 24.77 -55.42
CA PHE A 358 -0.59 23.78 -55.63
C PHE A 358 -0.59 23.19 -57.05
N LEU A 359 0.53 23.33 -57.72
CA LEU A 359 0.72 22.91 -59.13
C LEU A 359 0.80 21.39 -59.33
N ASP A 360 1.25 20.65 -58.32
CA ASP A 360 1.56 19.22 -58.42
C ASP A 360 0.43 18.33 -57.84
N ARG A 361 -0.61 18.14 -58.65
CA ARG A 361 -1.80 17.38 -58.27
C ARG A 361 -1.54 15.89 -57.93
N HIS A 362 -0.37 15.36 -58.25
CA HIS A 362 -0.03 13.95 -57.97
C HIS A 362 0.36 13.71 -56.51
N LEU A 363 0.69 14.77 -55.75
CA LEU A 363 1.02 14.69 -54.32
C LEU A 363 -0.24 14.82 -53.43
N LEU A 364 -1.37 15.27 -53.97
CA LEU A 364 -2.62 15.40 -53.24
C LEU A 364 -3.24 14.02 -52.95
N PRO A 365 -3.87 13.84 -51.78
CA PRO A 365 -4.50 12.58 -51.41
C PRO A 365 -5.67 12.25 -52.34
N ARG A 366 -5.95 10.96 -52.51
CA ARG A 366 -7.08 10.47 -53.31
C ARG A 366 -8.42 10.46 -52.57
N PHE A 367 -8.40 10.70 -51.26
CA PHE A 367 -9.59 10.81 -50.42
C PHE A 367 -10.17 12.24 -50.52
N ASN A 368 -11.43 12.39 -50.12
CA ASN A 368 -12.12 13.68 -50.19
C ASN A 368 -11.59 14.62 -49.10
N ILE A 369 -10.86 15.68 -49.47
CA ILE A 369 -10.25 16.65 -48.57
C ILE A 369 -11.31 17.51 -47.87
N SER A 370 -12.44 17.80 -48.52
CA SER A 370 -13.51 18.66 -48.00
C SER A 370 -14.41 17.95 -46.97
N ASP A 371 -14.34 16.62 -46.86
CA ASP A 371 -15.16 15.86 -45.92
C ASP A 371 -14.28 14.99 -45.02
N ALA A 372 -13.91 15.56 -43.86
CA ALA A 372 -13.10 14.89 -42.87
C ALA A 372 -13.73 13.59 -42.33
N SER A 373 -15.08 13.47 -42.35
CA SER A 373 -15.78 12.29 -41.84
C SER A 373 -15.63 11.06 -42.72
N SER A 374 -15.30 11.25 -44.00
CA SER A 374 -15.09 10.18 -44.98
C SER A 374 -13.66 9.63 -44.98
N VAL A 375 -12.70 10.29 -44.29
CA VAL A 375 -11.29 9.92 -44.28
C VAL A 375 -10.99 9.01 -43.13
N SER A 376 -10.54 7.76 -43.43
CA SER A 376 -10.03 6.87 -42.38
C SER A 376 -8.62 7.27 -41.94
N LEU A 377 -8.34 7.12 -40.66
CA LEU A 377 -7.02 7.41 -40.08
C LEU A 377 -5.88 6.63 -40.76
N GLU A 378 -6.16 5.38 -41.12
CA GLU A 378 -5.19 4.49 -41.81
C GLU A 378 -4.87 5.04 -43.22
N SER A 379 -5.88 5.44 -44.00
CA SER A 379 -5.69 6.02 -45.33
C SER A 379 -4.91 7.34 -45.30
N TYR A 380 -5.13 8.16 -44.24
CA TYR A 380 -4.39 9.38 -44.04
C TYR A 380 -2.94 9.08 -43.67
N SER A 381 -2.69 8.17 -42.73
CA SER A 381 -1.35 7.79 -42.27
C SER A 381 -0.50 7.24 -43.41
N ASP A 382 -1.07 6.35 -44.26
CA ASP A 382 -0.38 5.80 -45.42
C ASP A 382 -0.01 6.87 -46.45
N TRP A 383 -0.95 7.78 -46.72
CA TRP A 383 -0.68 8.93 -47.60
C TRP A 383 0.40 9.85 -47.01
N PHE A 384 0.32 10.17 -45.72
CA PHE A 384 1.27 11.07 -45.05
C PHE A 384 2.69 10.50 -45.05
N LYS A 385 2.87 9.20 -44.78
CA LYS A 385 4.18 8.52 -44.84
C LYS A 385 4.79 8.58 -46.25
N ALA A 386 3.96 8.51 -47.28
CA ALA A 386 4.43 8.54 -48.66
C ALA A 386 4.71 9.95 -49.20
N HIS A 387 3.94 10.94 -48.80
CA HIS A 387 3.89 12.26 -49.49
C HIS A 387 4.00 13.44 -48.50
N GLY A 388 3.73 13.28 -47.19
CA GLY A 388 3.55 14.37 -46.24
C GLY A 388 4.75 15.33 -46.17
N ALA A 389 5.98 14.79 -46.22
CA ALA A 389 7.22 15.60 -46.19
C ALA A 389 7.43 16.47 -47.46
N ARG A 390 6.68 16.24 -48.51
CA ARG A 390 6.84 16.94 -49.81
C ARG A 390 5.75 18.01 -50.04
N VAL A 391 4.72 18.01 -49.21
CA VAL A 391 3.62 18.97 -49.32
C VAL A 391 3.98 20.22 -48.52
N PRO A 392 3.91 21.43 -49.09
CA PRO A 392 4.14 22.65 -48.34
C PRO A 392 2.95 22.90 -47.38
N GLY A 393 3.26 23.16 -46.15
CA GLY A 393 2.28 23.39 -45.09
C GLY A 393 2.61 22.55 -43.87
N ASN A 394 3.08 23.07 -42.81
CA ASN A 394 3.54 22.42 -41.59
C ASN A 394 2.56 21.30 -41.09
N LEU A 395 2.43 20.24 -41.90
CA LEU A 395 1.56 19.08 -41.60
C LEU A 395 2.23 18.23 -40.53
N THR A 396 1.46 17.84 -39.52
CA THR A 396 1.91 16.97 -38.42
C THR A 396 1.56 15.51 -38.70
N ASP A 397 2.38 14.57 -38.19
CA ASP A 397 2.03 13.16 -38.22
C ASP A 397 0.89 12.89 -37.22
N CYS A 398 -0.24 12.39 -37.72
CA CYS A 398 -1.40 12.02 -36.92
C CYS A 398 -1.45 10.52 -36.64
N SER A 399 -0.29 9.95 -36.22
CA SER A 399 -0.18 8.53 -35.94
C SER A 399 -0.90 8.14 -34.66
N LEU A 400 -1.80 7.16 -34.76
CA LEU A 400 -2.49 6.59 -33.58
C LEU A 400 -1.48 5.98 -32.58
N GLU A 401 -0.43 5.35 -33.09
CA GLU A 401 0.59 4.72 -32.22
C GLU A 401 1.38 5.78 -31.44
N GLU A 402 1.69 6.92 -32.05
CA GLU A 402 2.36 8.02 -31.39
C GLU A 402 1.47 8.67 -30.30
N GLU A 403 0.18 8.88 -30.59
CA GLU A 403 -0.77 9.38 -29.60
C GLU A 403 -1.03 8.38 -28.46
N MET A 404 -1.07 7.08 -28.77
CA MET A 404 -1.13 6.04 -27.74
C MET A 404 0.12 6.01 -26.86
N ASN A 405 1.30 6.32 -27.39
CA ASN A 405 2.54 6.36 -26.62
C ASN A 405 2.69 7.63 -25.75
N LYS A 406 1.95 8.71 -26.04
CA LYS A 406 1.86 9.91 -25.21
C LYS A 406 1.00 9.64 -23.97
N GLY A 407 1.40 8.70 -23.13
CA GLY A 407 0.69 8.36 -21.89
C GLY A 407 0.79 9.48 -20.85
N VAL A 408 -0.30 9.76 -20.16
CA VAL A 408 -0.31 10.63 -18.98
C VAL A 408 0.19 9.86 -17.77
N GLU A 409 1.15 10.42 -17.04
CA GLU A 409 1.83 9.76 -15.93
C GLU A 409 1.15 10.02 -14.57
N GLY A 410 1.28 9.06 -13.66
CA GLY A 410 0.91 9.23 -12.25
C GLY A 410 -0.58 9.51 -12.01
N THR A 411 -0.85 10.44 -11.08
CA THR A 411 -2.22 10.87 -10.72
C THR A 411 -2.94 11.57 -11.87
N GLY A 412 -2.19 12.16 -12.82
CA GLY A 412 -2.73 12.76 -14.03
C GLY A 412 -3.60 11.81 -14.86
N LEU A 413 -3.32 10.52 -14.88
CA LEU A 413 -4.16 9.54 -15.59
C LEU A 413 -5.61 9.56 -15.08
N ALA A 414 -5.84 9.64 -13.78
CA ALA A 414 -7.19 9.66 -13.20
C ALA A 414 -7.86 11.03 -13.33
N PHE A 415 -7.11 12.12 -13.13
CA PHE A 415 -7.68 13.47 -13.03
C PHE A 415 -7.60 14.28 -14.34
N ILE A 416 -6.88 13.82 -15.35
CA ILE A 416 -6.79 14.44 -16.68
C ILE A 416 -7.39 13.51 -17.73
N ALA A 417 -6.77 12.35 -17.98
CA ALA A 417 -7.17 11.50 -19.12
C ALA A 417 -8.58 10.93 -19.00
N PHE A 418 -8.99 10.47 -17.80
CA PHE A 418 -10.35 9.99 -17.59
C PHE A 418 -11.37 11.11 -17.59
N THR A 419 -11.05 12.29 -17.05
CA THR A 419 -11.96 13.44 -17.08
C THR A 419 -12.19 13.92 -18.50
N GLU A 420 -11.17 13.94 -19.34
CA GLU A 420 -11.28 14.28 -20.76
C GLU A 420 -12.20 13.28 -21.48
N ALA A 421 -11.96 11.99 -21.33
CA ALA A 421 -12.80 10.96 -21.94
C ALA A 421 -14.28 11.05 -21.49
N MET A 422 -14.51 11.36 -20.21
CA MET A 422 -15.88 11.50 -19.67
C MET A 422 -16.63 12.70 -20.24
N THR A 423 -15.95 13.79 -20.67
CA THR A 423 -16.61 14.93 -21.32
C THR A 423 -17.25 14.54 -22.64
N LEU A 424 -16.72 13.51 -23.31
CA LEU A 424 -17.22 13.00 -24.59
C LEU A 424 -18.38 11.99 -24.43
N PHE A 425 -18.71 11.60 -23.19
CA PHE A 425 -19.80 10.66 -22.95
C PHE A 425 -21.15 11.38 -22.85
N PRO A 426 -22.23 10.79 -23.39
CA PRO A 426 -23.56 11.33 -23.18
C PRO A 426 -23.92 11.24 -21.69
N GLY A 427 -24.34 12.37 -21.09
CA GLY A 427 -24.58 12.46 -19.65
C GLY A 427 -23.28 12.53 -18.82
N SER A 428 -22.29 13.28 -19.29
CA SER A 428 -20.99 13.48 -18.65
C SER A 428 -21.00 13.73 -17.14
N PRO A 429 -21.94 14.52 -16.54
CA PRO A 429 -21.99 14.69 -15.09
C PRO A 429 -22.25 13.39 -14.32
N PHE A 430 -23.11 12.52 -14.84
CA PHE A 430 -23.39 11.23 -14.22
C PHE A 430 -22.15 10.33 -14.20
N TRP A 431 -21.42 10.21 -15.31
CA TRP A 431 -20.22 9.39 -15.40
C TRP A 431 -19.11 9.95 -14.52
N SER A 432 -18.93 11.27 -14.50
CA SER A 432 -17.95 11.92 -13.63
C SER A 432 -18.26 11.70 -12.15
N ALA A 433 -19.50 11.89 -11.71
CA ALA A 433 -19.89 11.66 -10.33
C ALA A 433 -19.70 10.20 -9.92
N MET A 434 -20.05 9.23 -10.77
CA MET A 434 -19.84 7.80 -10.53
C MET A 434 -18.36 7.45 -10.41
N PHE A 435 -17.51 8.02 -11.28
CA PHE A 435 -16.08 7.77 -11.27
C PHE A 435 -15.41 8.31 -10.00
N PHE A 436 -15.66 9.58 -9.65
CA PHE A 436 -15.05 10.16 -8.45
C PHE A 436 -15.62 9.58 -7.15
N LEU A 437 -16.88 9.16 -7.14
CA LEU A 437 -17.43 8.40 -6.02
C LEU A 437 -16.75 7.03 -5.90
N MET A 438 -16.41 6.38 -7.00
CA MET A 438 -15.63 5.13 -7.01
C MET A 438 -14.23 5.37 -6.46
N LEU A 439 -13.51 6.40 -6.93
CA LEU A 439 -12.18 6.74 -6.43
C LEU A 439 -12.21 7.06 -4.93
N LEU A 440 -13.20 7.80 -4.47
CA LEU A 440 -13.42 8.09 -3.06
C LEU A 440 -13.59 6.81 -2.24
N ASN A 441 -14.40 5.87 -2.69
CA ASN A 441 -14.62 4.60 -1.98
C ASN A 441 -13.36 3.73 -1.95
N LEU A 442 -12.65 3.61 -3.07
CA LEU A 442 -11.36 2.92 -3.14
C LEU A 442 -10.32 3.55 -2.20
N GLY A 443 -10.26 4.89 -2.19
CA GLY A 443 -9.38 5.63 -1.32
C GLY A 443 -9.68 5.39 0.15
N LEU A 444 -10.95 5.48 0.56
CA LEU A 444 -11.37 5.29 1.95
C LEU A 444 -11.10 3.86 2.44
N SER A 445 -11.37 2.82 1.63
CA SER A 445 -11.14 1.43 2.04
C SER A 445 -9.67 1.15 2.30
N THR A 446 -8.77 1.61 1.43
CA THR A 446 -7.31 1.49 1.64
C THR A 446 -6.85 2.33 2.83
N MET A 447 -7.41 3.54 3.00
CA MET A 447 -7.06 4.41 4.13
C MET A 447 -7.43 3.80 5.48
N PHE A 448 -8.58 3.12 5.59
CA PHE A 448 -8.95 2.39 6.81
C PHE A 448 -7.95 1.29 7.14
N GLY A 449 -7.49 0.51 6.15
CA GLY A 449 -6.46 -0.50 6.36
C GLY A 449 -5.12 0.08 6.79
N THR A 450 -4.70 1.17 6.16
CA THR A 450 -3.47 1.89 6.52
C THR A 450 -3.54 2.42 7.96
N MET A 451 -4.68 2.99 8.36
CA MET A 451 -4.88 3.46 9.72
C MET A 451 -4.94 2.32 10.74
N GLU A 452 -5.52 1.16 10.42
CA GLU A 452 -5.45 -0.03 11.30
C GLU A 452 -4.02 -0.55 11.45
N GLY A 453 -3.19 -0.45 10.41
CA GLY A 453 -1.75 -0.74 10.49
C GLY A 453 -1.00 0.14 11.49
N ILE A 454 -1.51 1.35 11.77
CA ILE A 454 -0.97 2.28 12.77
C ILE A 454 -1.64 2.06 14.14
N LEU A 455 -2.97 2.10 14.17
CA LEU A 455 -3.74 2.14 15.42
C LEU A 455 -3.68 0.82 16.18
N THR A 456 -3.79 -0.30 15.51
CA THR A 456 -3.76 -1.62 16.14
C THR A 456 -2.46 -1.88 16.90
N PRO A 457 -1.25 -1.76 16.31
CA PRO A 457 -0.01 -1.94 17.06
C PRO A 457 0.18 -0.93 18.19
N LEU A 458 -0.25 0.32 17.97
CA LEU A 458 -0.13 1.37 19.00
C LEU A 458 -1.11 1.14 20.15
N THR A 459 -2.35 0.73 19.89
CA THR A 459 -3.32 0.44 20.97
C THR A 459 -2.97 -0.82 21.75
N ASP A 460 -2.38 -1.82 21.11
CA ASP A 460 -1.93 -3.04 21.77
C ASP A 460 -0.77 -2.77 22.76
N ASN A 461 0.10 -1.81 22.45
CA ASN A 461 1.28 -1.52 23.27
C ASN A 461 1.16 -0.23 24.09
N PHE A 462 0.35 0.74 23.66
CA PHE A 462 0.20 2.04 24.27
C PHE A 462 -1.29 2.45 24.31
N LYS A 463 -1.71 3.13 25.36
CA LYS A 463 -3.04 3.73 25.42
C LYS A 463 -3.09 5.04 24.61
N VAL A 464 -3.03 4.92 23.28
CA VAL A 464 -3.07 6.09 22.37
C VAL A 464 -4.52 6.44 22.05
N LEU A 465 -4.82 7.73 22.12
CA LEU A 465 -6.13 8.24 21.70
C LEU A 465 -6.18 8.26 20.16
N LYS A 466 -7.12 7.53 19.56
CA LYS A 466 -7.29 7.44 18.10
C LYS A 466 -7.41 8.82 17.44
N LEU A 467 -8.12 9.75 18.09
CA LEU A 467 -8.27 11.13 17.63
C LEU A 467 -6.93 11.87 17.49
N PHE A 468 -5.96 11.59 18.36
CA PHE A 468 -4.66 12.27 18.35
C PHE A 468 -3.88 12.00 17.07
N SER A 469 -3.85 10.74 16.57
CA SER A 469 -3.17 10.40 15.33
C SER A 469 -3.83 11.06 14.11
N THR A 470 -5.15 11.17 14.09
CA THR A 470 -5.91 11.84 13.02
C THR A 470 -5.65 13.35 12.99
N VAL A 471 -5.63 13.99 14.16
CA VAL A 471 -5.35 15.45 14.26
C VAL A 471 -3.90 15.75 13.82
N ILE A 472 -2.93 14.95 14.25
CA ILE A 472 -1.54 15.12 13.80
C ILE A 472 -1.43 14.90 12.29
N GLY A 473 -2.09 13.85 11.76
CA GLY A 473 -2.12 13.59 10.33
C GLY A 473 -2.69 14.76 9.54
N PHE A 474 -3.78 15.39 9.99
CA PHE A 474 -4.33 16.58 9.35
C PHE A 474 -3.36 17.76 9.41
N LEU A 475 -2.78 18.06 10.58
CA LEU A 475 -1.85 19.19 10.74
C LEU A 475 -0.62 19.08 9.83
N ILE A 476 -0.02 17.88 9.74
CA ILE A 476 1.10 17.65 8.82
C ILE A 476 0.60 17.65 7.36
N GLY A 477 -0.61 17.12 7.13
CA GLY A 477 -1.27 17.11 5.83
C GLY A 477 -1.49 18.49 5.21
N LEU A 478 -1.52 19.55 6.02
CA LEU A 478 -1.59 20.94 5.54
C LEU A 478 -0.40 21.32 4.63
N LEU A 479 0.75 20.68 4.80
CA LEU A 479 1.90 20.88 3.91
C LEU A 479 1.54 20.60 2.44
N PHE A 480 0.70 19.60 2.18
CA PHE A 480 0.30 19.18 0.84
C PHE A 480 -0.82 20.04 0.23
N THR A 481 -1.42 20.95 1.01
CA THR A 481 -2.47 21.86 0.51
C THR A 481 -1.92 23.21 0.05
N GLN A 482 -0.61 23.41 0.16
CA GLN A 482 0.07 24.56 -0.46
C GLN A 482 0.08 24.43 -1.98
N ARG A 483 0.31 25.51 -2.69
CA ARG A 483 0.38 25.49 -4.16
C ARG A 483 1.49 24.60 -4.72
N CYS A 484 2.60 24.44 -4.00
CA CYS A 484 3.65 23.46 -4.32
C CYS A 484 3.33 22.04 -3.79
N GLY A 485 2.18 21.81 -3.14
CA GLY A 485 1.83 20.59 -2.41
C GLY A 485 1.85 19.33 -3.25
N ASN A 486 1.48 19.41 -4.53
CA ASN A 486 1.53 18.28 -5.44
C ASN A 486 2.96 17.69 -5.59
N TYR A 487 3.98 18.54 -5.60
CA TYR A 487 5.37 18.07 -5.67
C TYR A 487 5.79 17.29 -4.42
N PHE A 488 5.28 17.69 -3.24
CA PHE A 488 5.47 16.95 -2.01
C PHE A 488 4.70 15.62 -2.03
N VAL A 489 3.48 15.58 -2.60
CA VAL A 489 2.72 14.32 -2.76
C VAL A 489 3.52 13.35 -3.62
N MET A 490 4.05 13.80 -4.77
CA MET A 490 4.89 12.97 -5.65
C MET A 490 6.15 12.48 -4.93
N MET A 491 6.83 13.35 -4.17
CA MET A 491 8.00 12.99 -3.39
C MET A 491 7.69 11.94 -2.31
N PHE A 492 6.54 12.05 -1.65
CA PHE A 492 6.11 11.06 -0.66
C PHE A 492 5.70 9.74 -1.30
N ASP A 493 4.95 9.74 -2.40
CA ASP A 493 4.54 8.52 -3.12
C ASP A 493 5.75 7.74 -3.63
N ASP A 494 6.70 8.42 -4.26
CA ASP A 494 7.85 7.75 -4.87
C ASP A 494 8.89 7.26 -3.86
N TYR A 495 9.12 7.98 -2.76
CA TYR A 495 10.30 7.75 -1.92
C TYR A 495 10.00 7.43 -0.45
N SER A 496 8.93 7.98 0.15
CA SER A 496 8.69 7.81 1.58
C SER A 496 8.28 6.39 1.97
N ALA A 497 7.62 5.68 1.07
CA ALA A 497 7.16 4.32 1.29
C ALA A 497 8.00 3.27 0.54
N THR A 498 8.34 3.51 -0.72
CA THR A 498 8.91 2.48 -1.62
C THR A 498 10.20 1.85 -1.07
N LEU A 499 11.21 2.65 -0.75
CA LEU A 499 12.49 2.13 -0.26
C LEU A 499 12.42 1.62 1.17
N PRO A 500 11.80 2.35 2.14
CA PRO A 500 11.63 1.85 3.49
C PRO A 500 10.84 0.53 3.56
N LEU A 501 9.79 0.38 2.73
CA LEU A 501 8.98 -0.82 2.68
C LEU A 501 9.81 -2.05 2.26
N ILE A 502 10.64 -1.90 1.22
CA ILE A 502 11.54 -2.97 0.78
C ILE A 502 12.48 -3.38 1.93
N ILE A 503 13.03 -2.41 2.67
CA ILE A 503 13.91 -2.67 3.82
C ILE A 503 13.16 -3.42 4.91
N VAL A 504 11.95 -3.00 5.26
CA VAL A 504 11.09 -3.67 6.25
C VAL A 504 10.87 -5.13 5.87
N VAL A 505 10.43 -5.40 4.62
CA VAL A 505 10.14 -6.76 4.15
C VAL A 505 11.40 -7.65 4.09
N VAL A 506 12.58 -7.09 3.75
CA VAL A 506 13.86 -7.82 3.86
C VAL A 506 14.07 -8.31 5.29
N PHE A 507 13.89 -7.44 6.28
CA PHE A 507 14.04 -7.81 7.68
C PHE A 507 12.95 -8.77 8.17
N GLU A 508 11.71 -8.67 7.69
CA GLU A 508 10.62 -9.62 7.95
C GLU A 508 10.97 -11.02 7.45
N CYS A 509 11.37 -11.13 6.19
CA CYS A 509 11.81 -12.40 5.61
C CYS A 509 13.00 -12.99 6.37
N PHE A 510 13.98 -12.17 6.69
CA PHE A 510 15.17 -12.61 7.45
C PHE A 510 14.77 -13.07 8.85
N CYS A 511 13.91 -12.33 9.53
CA CYS A 511 13.46 -12.62 10.88
C CYS A 511 12.74 -13.99 10.96
N VAL A 512 11.77 -14.23 10.08
CA VAL A 512 10.99 -15.48 10.08
C VAL A 512 11.82 -16.65 9.58
N SER A 513 12.61 -16.48 8.51
CA SER A 513 13.28 -17.60 7.86
C SER A 513 14.56 -18.06 8.58
N TRP A 514 15.30 -17.13 9.20
CA TRP A 514 16.64 -17.40 9.76
C TRP A 514 16.71 -17.28 11.27
N LEU A 515 16.05 -16.28 11.87
CA LEU A 515 16.12 -16.09 13.32
C LEU A 515 15.09 -16.96 14.06
N TYR A 516 13.85 -16.97 13.61
CA TYR A 516 12.81 -17.81 14.17
C TYR A 516 12.93 -19.26 13.70
N GLY A 517 13.24 -19.41 12.42
CA GLY A 517 13.37 -20.68 11.71
C GLY A 517 12.10 -21.02 10.91
N ALA A 518 12.26 -21.16 9.58
CA ALA A 518 11.15 -21.45 8.68
C ALA A 518 10.43 -22.78 9.00
N ASP A 519 11.15 -23.79 9.52
CA ASP A 519 10.55 -25.07 9.93
C ASP A 519 9.62 -24.88 11.13
N ARG A 520 10.11 -24.15 12.16
CA ARG A 520 9.33 -23.82 13.35
C ARG A 520 8.07 -23.02 13.00
N PHE A 521 8.20 -22.07 12.07
CA PHE A 521 7.06 -21.29 11.62
C PHE A 521 6.01 -22.16 10.87
N LEU A 522 6.46 -23.11 10.04
CA LEU A 522 5.58 -24.10 9.40
C LEU A 522 4.89 -25.02 10.42
N ASP A 523 5.60 -25.45 11.47
CA ASP A 523 5.03 -26.26 12.55
C ASP A 523 3.98 -25.46 13.35
N ASP A 524 4.19 -24.17 13.58
CA ASP A 524 3.22 -23.30 14.24
C ASP A 524 1.96 -23.09 13.36
N ILE A 525 2.14 -22.94 12.03
CA ILE A 525 1.02 -22.90 11.09
C ILE A 525 0.26 -24.24 11.08
N GLU A 526 0.96 -25.37 11.11
CA GLU A 526 0.34 -26.70 11.19
C GLU A 526 -0.50 -26.86 12.45
N LYS A 527 0.00 -26.44 13.60
CA LYS A 527 -0.77 -26.45 14.87
C LYS A 527 -2.01 -25.55 14.80
N MET A 528 -1.92 -24.42 14.07
CA MET A 528 -3.00 -23.45 13.93
C MET A 528 -4.09 -23.90 12.95
N LEU A 529 -3.70 -24.48 11.80
CA LEU A 529 -4.60 -24.82 10.70
C LEU A 529 -4.97 -26.32 10.66
N HIS A 530 -4.34 -27.17 11.49
CA HIS A 530 -4.38 -28.62 11.38
C HIS A 530 -4.03 -29.15 9.97
N TRP A 531 -3.24 -28.36 9.23
CA TRP A 531 -2.76 -28.65 7.89
C TRP A 531 -1.37 -28.05 7.70
N ARG A 532 -0.42 -28.87 7.26
CA ARG A 532 0.95 -28.42 7.00
C ARG A 532 1.07 -27.84 5.60
N PRO A 533 1.50 -26.57 5.45
CA PRO A 533 1.77 -26.01 4.13
C PRO A 533 2.86 -26.80 3.40
N PRO A 534 2.83 -26.84 2.06
CA PRO A 534 3.88 -27.49 1.27
C PRO A 534 5.27 -26.94 1.60
N VAL A 535 6.26 -27.82 1.59
CA VAL A 535 7.68 -27.48 1.89
C VAL A 535 8.24 -26.42 0.94
N VAL A 536 7.62 -26.23 -0.22
CA VAL A 536 7.95 -25.17 -1.19
C VAL A 536 7.97 -23.77 -0.53
N TYR A 537 7.02 -23.47 0.37
CA TYR A 537 6.98 -22.19 1.09
C TYR A 537 8.23 -21.91 1.91
N LYS A 538 8.83 -22.97 2.52
CA LYS A 538 10.11 -22.85 3.22
C LYS A 538 11.22 -22.33 2.32
N TYR A 539 11.33 -22.88 1.09
CA TYR A 539 12.36 -22.48 0.14
C TYR A 539 12.05 -21.08 -0.45
N LEU A 540 10.77 -20.80 -0.70
CA LEU A 540 10.33 -19.48 -1.16
C LEU A 540 10.72 -18.39 -0.15
N TRP A 541 10.35 -18.52 1.12
CA TRP A 541 10.68 -17.53 2.15
C TRP A 541 12.18 -17.41 2.41
N LYS A 542 12.87 -18.56 2.49
CA LYS A 542 14.28 -18.59 2.90
C LYS A 542 15.24 -18.08 1.83
N TYR A 543 14.93 -18.31 0.56
CA TYR A 543 15.82 -18.02 -0.55
C TYR A 543 15.19 -17.09 -1.59
N VAL A 544 14.08 -17.47 -2.20
CA VAL A 544 13.52 -16.76 -3.35
C VAL A 544 13.06 -15.35 -2.97
N CYS A 545 12.20 -15.22 -1.96
CA CYS A 545 11.71 -13.93 -1.49
C CYS A 545 12.86 -13.06 -0.97
N LEU A 546 13.72 -13.62 -0.13
CA LEU A 546 14.83 -12.86 0.47
C LEU A 546 15.80 -12.35 -0.60
N LEU A 547 16.23 -13.19 -1.55
CA LEU A 547 17.14 -12.80 -2.62
C LEU A 547 16.50 -11.81 -3.59
N ALA A 548 15.22 -12.00 -3.93
CA ALA A 548 14.48 -11.05 -4.76
C ALA A 548 14.40 -9.67 -4.10
N MET A 549 14.14 -9.64 -2.78
CA MET A 549 14.06 -8.39 -2.02
C MET A 549 15.40 -7.69 -1.87
N ILE A 550 16.49 -8.44 -1.62
CA ILE A 550 17.85 -7.88 -1.58
C ILE A 550 18.25 -7.36 -2.96
N GLY A 551 17.95 -8.08 -4.04
CA GLY A 551 18.18 -7.63 -5.39
C GLY A 551 17.43 -6.34 -5.74
N LEU A 552 16.15 -6.26 -5.35
CA LEU A 552 15.31 -5.07 -5.52
C LEU A 552 15.84 -3.88 -4.72
N LEU A 553 16.28 -4.10 -3.47
CA LEU A 553 16.90 -3.08 -2.64
C LEU A 553 18.19 -2.58 -3.30
N GLY A 554 19.06 -3.50 -3.74
CA GLY A 554 20.29 -3.16 -4.43
C GLY A 554 20.06 -2.34 -5.71
N ALA A 555 19.11 -2.76 -6.55
CA ALA A 555 18.74 -2.04 -7.77
C ALA A 555 18.20 -0.63 -7.47
N SER A 556 17.39 -0.48 -6.42
CA SER A 556 16.83 0.82 -6.00
C SER A 556 17.92 1.77 -5.48
N LEU A 557 18.84 1.26 -4.65
CA LEU A 557 19.97 2.05 -4.15
C LEU A 557 20.93 2.45 -5.27
N LEU A 558 21.29 1.53 -6.18
CA LEU A 558 22.14 1.83 -7.33
C LEU A 558 21.54 2.93 -8.19
N ARG A 559 20.23 2.86 -8.48
CA ARG A 559 19.56 3.91 -9.23
C ARG A 559 19.68 5.28 -8.56
N MET A 560 19.47 5.36 -7.23
CA MET A 560 19.60 6.62 -6.49
C MET A 560 21.04 7.17 -6.52
N CYS A 561 22.05 6.29 -6.60
CA CYS A 561 23.44 6.72 -6.74
C CYS A 561 23.80 7.24 -8.13
N PHE A 562 23.22 6.66 -9.20
CA PHE A 562 23.59 7.01 -10.59
C PHE A 562 22.70 8.09 -11.21
N LYS A 563 21.44 8.21 -10.79
CA LYS A 563 20.50 9.19 -11.33
C LYS A 563 19.91 10.03 -10.20
N ARG A 564 20.06 11.35 -10.30
CA ARG A 564 19.40 12.26 -9.36
C ARG A 564 17.88 12.07 -9.43
N PRO A 565 17.18 12.10 -8.30
CA PRO A 565 15.72 12.12 -8.27
C PRO A 565 15.17 13.33 -9.03
N THR A 566 14.15 13.10 -9.85
CA THR A 566 13.46 14.10 -10.65
C THR A 566 11.97 14.12 -10.32
N TYR A 567 11.31 15.24 -10.57
CA TYR A 567 9.87 15.40 -10.46
C TYR A 567 9.32 16.12 -11.68
N THR A 568 8.03 15.92 -11.96
CA THR A 568 7.34 16.57 -13.06
C THR A 568 6.74 17.88 -12.56
N ALA A 569 7.21 19.01 -13.13
CA ALA A 569 6.72 20.35 -12.82
C ALA A 569 5.84 20.87 -13.96
N TRP A 570 4.90 21.75 -13.64
CA TRP A 570 4.09 22.44 -14.62
C TRP A 570 4.73 23.79 -14.99
N ASN A 571 5.11 23.94 -16.25
CA ASN A 571 5.65 25.21 -16.73
C ASN A 571 4.52 26.07 -17.30
N ARG A 572 4.24 27.22 -16.65
CA ARG A 572 3.19 28.15 -17.03
C ARG A 572 3.42 28.80 -18.39
N ALA A 573 4.69 29.06 -18.75
CA ALA A 573 5.01 29.77 -19.99
C ALA A 573 4.81 28.90 -21.23
N THR A 574 5.09 27.59 -21.11
CA THR A 574 4.95 26.62 -22.20
C THR A 574 3.63 25.82 -22.13
N ALA A 575 2.86 25.99 -21.03
CA ALA A 575 1.64 25.23 -20.74
C ALA A 575 1.83 23.70 -20.90
N SER A 576 2.98 23.19 -20.41
CA SER A 576 3.39 21.79 -20.52
C SER A 576 4.11 21.30 -19.27
N GLU A 577 4.13 19.98 -19.09
CA GLU A 577 4.89 19.32 -18.04
C GLU A 577 6.37 19.26 -18.39
N GLU A 578 7.23 19.61 -17.44
CA GLU A 578 8.68 19.57 -17.55
C GLU A 578 9.30 18.78 -16.41
N THR A 579 10.28 17.93 -16.71
CA THR A 579 10.98 17.15 -15.67
C THR A 579 12.12 17.98 -15.08
N LEU A 580 12.03 18.32 -13.78
CA LEU A 580 13.04 19.03 -13.02
C LEU A 580 13.73 18.13 -12.00
N GLU A 581 14.98 18.45 -11.66
CA GLU A 581 15.70 17.80 -10.57
C GLU A 581 15.28 18.38 -9.21
N TYR A 582 15.19 17.50 -8.19
CA TYR A 582 14.96 17.99 -6.83
C TYR A 582 16.13 18.83 -6.32
N PRO A 583 15.87 20.00 -5.71
CA PRO A 583 16.90 20.83 -5.09
C PRO A 583 17.52 20.11 -3.89
N ASP A 584 18.73 20.55 -3.49
CA ASP A 584 19.51 19.87 -2.43
C ASP A 584 18.76 19.81 -1.08
N TRP A 585 17.97 20.83 -0.73
CA TRP A 585 17.14 20.79 0.49
C TRP A 585 16.04 19.72 0.41
N ALA A 586 15.44 19.51 -0.76
CA ALA A 586 14.42 18.47 -0.96
C ALA A 586 15.05 17.06 -0.91
N LEU A 587 16.26 16.91 -1.42
CA LEU A 587 17.05 15.67 -1.26
C LEU A 587 17.36 15.38 0.23
N ALA A 588 17.65 16.43 1.01
CA ALA A 588 17.83 16.26 2.47
C ALA A 588 16.53 15.83 3.16
N VAL A 589 15.39 16.42 2.80
CA VAL A 589 14.07 15.99 3.30
C VAL A 589 13.79 14.53 2.94
N LEU A 590 14.05 14.14 1.70
CA LEU A 590 13.91 12.76 1.23
C LEU A 590 14.77 11.77 2.05
N ALA A 591 16.04 12.13 2.30
CA ALA A 591 16.92 11.33 3.13
C ALA A 591 16.37 11.20 4.57
N VAL A 592 15.87 12.29 5.15
CA VAL A 592 15.26 12.28 6.50
C VAL A 592 14.02 11.39 6.52
N LEU A 593 13.17 11.39 5.51
CA LEU A 593 12.00 10.51 5.42
C LEU A 593 12.42 9.04 5.40
N ILE A 594 13.37 8.65 4.55
CA ILE A 594 13.88 7.28 4.47
C ILE A 594 14.52 6.84 5.80
N ILE A 595 15.38 7.69 6.36
CA ILE A 595 16.08 7.39 7.63
C ILE A 595 15.06 7.26 8.76
N SER A 596 14.10 8.17 8.90
CA SER A 596 13.11 8.14 9.98
C SER A 596 12.22 6.89 9.92
N ALA A 597 11.91 6.41 8.72
CA ALA A 597 11.13 5.19 8.52
C ALA A 597 11.92 3.92 8.84
N THR A 598 13.23 3.90 8.60
CA THR A 598 14.07 2.69 8.78
C THR A 598 14.82 2.66 10.11
N LEU A 599 15.06 3.81 10.75
CA LEU A 599 15.78 3.97 12.00
C LEU A 599 15.21 3.13 13.19
N PRO A 600 13.91 2.89 13.32
CA PRO A 600 13.39 2.06 14.41
C PRO A 600 13.98 0.64 14.44
N ILE A 601 14.38 0.06 13.29
CA ILE A 601 14.96 -1.29 13.22
C ILE A 601 16.28 -1.37 13.99
N PRO A 602 17.34 -0.59 13.66
CA PRO A 602 18.60 -0.62 14.42
C PRO A 602 18.43 -0.12 15.86
N LEU A 603 17.58 0.87 16.12
CA LEU A 603 17.31 1.33 17.49
C LEU A 603 16.67 0.23 18.35
N GLY A 604 15.72 -0.53 17.82
CA GLY A 604 15.12 -1.66 18.51
C GLY A 604 16.15 -2.74 18.85
N TYR A 605 17.07 -3.02 17.92
CA TYR A 605 18.18 -3.97 18.17
C TYR A 605 19.12 -3.49 19.28
N ILE A 606 19.54 -2.22 19.23
CA ILE A 606 20.42 -1.60 20.23
C ILE A 606 19.74 -1.61 21.61
N HIS A 607 18.49 -1.14 21.68
CA HIS A 607 17.73 -1.11 22.93
C HIS A 607 17.58 -2.50 23.56
N SER A 608 17.19 -3.50 22.77
CA SER A 608 17.06 -4.89 23.26
C SER A 608 18.40 -5.45 23.75
N THR A 609 19.49 -5.16 23.05
CA THR A 609 20.84 -5.63 23.43
C THR A 609 21.31 -4.97 24.72
N LEU A 610 21.10 -3.65 24.87
CA LEU A 610 21.44 -2.92 26.09
C LEU A 610 20.64 -3.42 27.30
N ARG A 611 19.32 -3.61 27.12
CA ARG A 611 18.44 -4.13 28.17
C ARG A 611 18.90 -5.52 28.65
N ASN A 612 19.24 -6.41 27.71
CA ASN A 612 19.76 -7.73 28.07
C ASN A 612 21.12 -7.68 28.77
N ARG A 613 21.98 -6.72 28.42
CA ARG A 613 23.25 -6.50 29.07
C ARG A 613 23.07 -5.99 30.49
N THR A 614 22.17 -5.02 30.71
CA THR A 614 21.84 -4.48 32.03
C THR A 614 21.24 -5.56 32.92
N ARG A 615 20.31 -6.39 32.39
CA ARG A 615 19.72 -7.52 33.12
C ARG A 615 20.79 -8.56 33.52
N ARG A 616 21.75 -8.88 32.66
CA ARG A 616 22.87 -9.78 32.99
C ARG A 616 23.79 -9.19 34.05
N ASN A 617 24.07 -7.89 34.00
CA ASN A 617 24.92 -7.23 34.99
C ASN A 617 24.23 -7.15 36.36
N SER A 618 22.91 -6.92 36.44
CA SER A 618 22.18 -6.92 37.70
C SER A 618 22.05 -8.33 38.30
N ILE A 619 21.99 -9.39 37.49
CA ILE A 619 22.03 -10.78 37.96
C ILE A 619 23.45 -11.13 38.43
N GLY A 620 24.49 -10.67 37.71
CA GLY A 620 25.89 -10.89 38.08
C GLY A 620 26.34 -10.13 39.34
N SER A 621 25.76 -8.98 39.64
CA SER A 621 26.05 -8.21 40.87
C SER A 621 25.24 -8.70 42.09
N GLY A 622 24.18 -9.47 41.89
CA GLY A 622 23.44 -10.15 42.97
C GLY A 622 24.00 -11.51 43.38
N LEU A 623 24.94 -12.10 42.62
CA LEU A 623 25.53 -13.43 42.87
C LEU A 623 26.91 -13.36 43.56
N GLY A 624 27.16 -12.33 44.33
CA GLY A 624 28.37 -12.18 45.15
C GLY A 624 28.18 -12.64 46.58
N SER A 625 27.29 -13.57 46.92
CA SER A 625 27.21 -14.27 48.20
C SER A 625 26.30 -15.49 48.11
N GLU A 626 26.91 -16.67 48.32
CA GLU A 626 26.33 -17.94 48.76
C GLU A 626 25.66 -18.90 47.75
N THR A 627 26.33 -20.04 47.61
CA THR A 627 25.92 -21.45 47.46
C THR A 627 25.19 -21.87 46.19
N GLY A 628 25.78 -22.88 45.53
CA GLY A 628 25.38 -23.50 44.29
C GLY A 628 24.01 -24.18 44.31
N GLY A 629 23.11 -23.70 43.52
CA GLY A 629 21.87 -24.36 43.17
C GLY A 629 21.83 -24.65 41.66
N VAL A 630 21.49 -25.88 41.31
CA VAL A 630 21.32 -26.34 39.91
C VAL A 630 20.03 -25.80 39.35
N TYR A 631 20.10 -25.01 38.28
CA TYR A 631 18.93 -24.48 37.57
C TYR A 631 18.61 -25.36 36.34
N THR A 632 17.38 -25.87 36.26
CA THR A 632 16.86 -26.53 35.06
C THR A 632 16.18 -25.50 34.16
N LYS A 633 16.56 -25.45 32.88
CA LYS A 633 16.04 -24.53 31.89
C LYS A 633 14.74 -25.09 31.28
N CYS A 634 13.61 -24.51 31.57
CA CYS A 634 12.35 -24.80 30.86
C CYS A 634 12.20 -23.86 29.66
N SER A 635 11.91 -24.40 28.48
CA SER A 635 12.05 -23.71 27.18
C SER A 635 10.88 -22.83 26.77
N THR A 636 9.89 -22.58 27.62
CA THR A 636 8.70 -21.76 27.22
C THR A 636 8.15 -20.80 28.27
N VAL A 637 8.55 -20.88 29.55
CA VAL A 637 8.20 -19.86 30.56
C VAL A 637 9.32 -19.90 31.59
N GLU A 638 10.03 -18.79 31.84
CA GLU A 638 11.04 -18.70 32.91
C GLU A 638 10.33 -18.67 34.28
N CYS A 639 10.20 -19.82 34.90
CA CYS A 639 9.90 -19.94 36.34
C CYS A 639 11.23 -20.16 37.10
N ASP A 640 11.71 -19.10 37.76
CA ASP A 640 12.86 -19.21 38.70
C ASP A 640 12.34 -19.66 40.09
N THR A 641 12.04 -20.93 40.26
CA THR A 641 11.88 -21.55 41.59
C THR A 641 12.81 -22.73 41.71
N PRO A 642 13.57 -22.86 42.79
CA PRO A 642 14.46 -24.00 43.01
C PRO A 642 13.63 -25.24 43.32
N VAL A 643 13.55 -26.16 42.37
CA VAL A 643 12.85 -27.46 42.50
C VAL A 643 13.44 -28.31 43.65
N ALA A 644 14.69 -28.10 43.98
CA ALA A 644 15.38 -28.78 45.09
C ALA A 644 14.76 -28.50 46.48
N ALA A 645 14.26 -27.28 46.73
CA ALA A 645 13.64 -26.92 48.00
C ALA A 645 12.27 -27.59 48.23
N LEU A 646 11.50 -27.77 47.14
CA LEU A 646 10.21 -28.47 47.20
C LEU A 646 10.38 -30.00 47.35
N LEU A 647 11.42 -30.55 46.77
CA LEU A 647 11.76 -31.98 46.91
C LEU A 647 12.26 -32.29 48.30
N ASP A 648 13.11 -31.44 48.89
CA ASP A 648 13.63 -31.58 50.25
C ASP A 648 12.50 -31.49 51.29
N GLU A 649 11.55 -30.60 51.16
CA GLU A 649 10.42 -30.48 52.06
C GLU A 649 9.45 -31.69 51.98
N HIS A 650 9.34 -32.29 50.80
CA HIS A 650 8.49 -33.49 50.62
C HIS A 650 9.16 -34.75 51.18
N LEU A 651 10.47 -34.88 51.04
CA LEU A 651 11.27 -36.01 51.61
C LEU A 651 11.28 -35.94 53.14
N GLU A 652 11.41 -34.77 53.76
CA GLU A 652 11.34 -34.59 55.23
C GLU A 652 9.93 -34.94 55.77
N ARG A 653 8.88 -34.58 55.06
CA ARG A 653 7.50 -34.83 55.48
C ARG A 653 7.15 -36.33 55.46
N ASN A 654 7.81 -37.09 54.60
CA ASN A 654 7.55 -38.56 54.47
C ASN A 654 8.65 -39.42 55.16
N GLY A 655 9.58 -38.85 55.90
CA GLY A 655 10.58 -39.58 56.71
C GLY A 655 11.63 -40.32 55.90
N ILE A 656 11.92 -39.90 54.67
CA ILE A 656 12.89 -40.52 53.78
C ILE A 656 14.25 -39.83 53.95
N PRO A 657 15.36 -40.55 54.20
CA PRO A 657 16.68 -39.97 54.38
C PRO A 657 17.19 -39.27 53.10
N LYS A 658 17.80 -38.11 53.23
CA LYS A 658 18.27 -37.21 52.13
C LYS A 658 19.30 -37.85 51.18
N ASP A 659 19.91 -39.00 51.57
CA ASP A 659 20.97 -39.65 50.80
C ASP A 659 20.53 -40.93 50.07
N SER A 660 19.20 -41.21 49.96
CA SER A 660 18.72 -42.39 49.24
C SER A 660 18.58 -42.18 47.75
N PRO A 661 19.05 -43.07 46.87
CA PRO A 661 18.89 -42.91 45.43
C PRO A 661 17.40 -42.99 45.05
N LEU A 662 16.98 -42.06 44.15
CA LEU A 662 15.62 -42.02 43.59
C LEU A 662 15.35 -43.30 42.77
N THR A 663 14.56 -44.20 43.29
CA THR A 663 14.07 -45.41 42.62
C THR A 663 12.63 -45.20 42.17
N GLU A 664 12.17 -45.95 41.14
CA GLU A 664 10.81 -45.85 40.60
C GLU A 664 9.71 -46.05 41.66
N GLU A 665 9.97 -46.76 42.72
CA GLU A 665 9.06 -46.99 43.88
C GLU A 665 8.80 -45.71 44.68
N ASN A 666 9.77 -44.76 44.74
CA ASN A 666 9.61 -43.51 45.46
C ASN A 666 8.85 -42.44 44.64
N LEU A 667 8.75 -42.63 43.33
CA LEU A 667 7.92 -41.76 42.44
C LEU A 667 6.42 -42.10 42.47
N GLN A 668 6.03 -43.30 42.90
CA GLN A 668 4.62 -43.74 43.01
C GLN A 668 3.91 -43.20 44.28
N LEU A 669 4.61 -42.55 45.19
CA LEU A 669 4.04 -41.96 46.39
C LEU A 669 3.60 -40.48 46.22
N LEU A 670 3.68 -39.96 45.03
CA LEU A 670 3.09 -38.65 44.70
C LEU A 670 1.55 -38.79 44.60
N PRO A 671 0.75 -37.97 45.25
CA PRO A 671 -0.71 -38.07 45.18
C PRO A 671 -1.16 -37.92 43.74
N GLN A 672 -1.72 -38.96 43.17
CA GLN A 672 -2.58 -38.85 41.96
C GLN A 672 -3.82 -38.08 42.39
N SER A 673 -4.14 -37.03 41.69
CA SER A 673 -5.42 -36.33 41.83
C SER A 673 -6.54 -37.28 41.48
N ASP A 674 -7.29 -37.70 42.52
CA ASP A 674 -8.48 -38.51 42.36
C ASP A 674 -9.49 -37.86 41.43
N GLY A 675 -10.04 -38.68 40.56
CA GLY A 675 -10.95 -38.33 39.53
C GLY A 675 -12.30 -37.78 40.00
N VAL A 676 -12.92 -37.12 39.10
CA VAL A 676 -14.38 -36.98 39.05
C VAL A 676 -14.82 -37.77 37.83
N ASP A 677 -15.28 -38.99 38.10
CA ASP A 677 -16.09 -39.81 37.20
C ASP A 677 -17.56 -39.40 37.35
N ASP A 678 -18.25 -39.48 36.23
CA ASP A 678 -19.71 -39.68 36.10
C ASP A 678 -20.63 -38.45 36.30
N ILE A 679 -21.07 -37.90 35.15
CA ILE A 679 -22.52 -37.68 34.94
C ILE A 679 -22.86 -38.06 33.49
N GLU A 680 -23.71 -39.08 33.41
CA GLU A 680 -24.32 -39.69 32.22
C GLU A 680 -25.18 -38.74 31.37
N GLU A 681 -25.30 -39.14 30.12
CA GLU A 681 -26.30 -38.79 29.12
C GLU A 681 -27.71 -38.50 29.65
N SER A 682 -28.32 -37.46 29.12
CA SER A 682 -29.77 -37.44 28.90
C SER A 682 -30.10 -36.66 27.64
N THR A 683 -30.55 -37.40 26.66
CA THR A 683 -31.21 -37.04 25.40
C THR A 683 -32.46 -36.17 25.60
N GLY A 684 -32.76 -35.31 24.64
CA GLY A 684 -34.15 -34.96 24.41
C GLY A 684 -34.42 -33.59 23.75
N VAL A 685 -34.78 -33.70 22.44
CA VAL A 685 -35.47 -32.75 21.55
C VAL A 685 -34.68 -31.58 20.99
#